data_3574f5838000847d3489673dcccc7c21
#
_entry.id   3574f5838000847d3489673dcccc7c21
#
_cell.length_a   1.000
_cell.length_b   1.000
_cell.length_c   1.000
_cell.angle_alpha   90.00
_cell.angle_beta   90.00
_cell.angle_gamma   90.00
#
_symmetry.space_group_name_H-M   'P 1'
#
loop_
_entity.id
_entity.type
_entity.pdbx_description
1 polymer ?
#
loop_
_entity_poly.entity_id
_entity_poly.type
_entity_poly.pdbx_seq_one_letter_code
_entity_poly.pdbx_strand_id
1 'polypeptide(L)'
;MINFANFSVLIVAILSLMQFFIPLFGKIFSLKTLNYTISFISISCFALLSISFLTLIFAYINSDFSLLNVWSNSHTSKPLIYKISGSWGNHEGSMLLWCWVMSLYGFFVAINFQKISSDFKTKILMFQGILSFGFIIFLKFKSNPFEKLFPVPEEGIGLNPLLQDPGLAFHPPFLYLGYVGLSIVWSFALAGLFNDSFDRNWATKTKPWVILSWVFLSIGITLGSYWAYYELGWGGFWFWDPVENASLIPWIVATALMHSIIVMEKRGILINWCILLSILGFALSMVGTFIVRSGLLTSVHAFANDPDRGLFILSLIAIYIIVSLFIFAIKPIKTNQLSQYNFLSKDFFLIINNLLLIVSALTIFVGTIYPMILEIFSGERISVGTPFYTITVIPIIFLFSVLAPMAIFLPWGKLKVNFEYLKIFLLLAVSSFFTWIFYIYFDVQNIFSNLGVFVSFWIILASLYVLIIKNKKPSFPSFFGHLGLGILILGCSISISSQKQYEGPLSFNENIVIGDFKVKFLDVEDGTGPNYINSTGSFSLEKSGRIINLTAEKRFYPVEKSITTEAGIYSKYFSHIYIILGEKINSNEWMVRIWFKPLVSLIWIGALITAFGGILSLFKKINLRMNFKYLFLLIIFLFSFPINSYSNVIDNDEVEQIENRIKSINQNIRCLVCESQTIDESNSPLAKDLRGIVRSKVLNNETDESIYNYFRERYGDYIIMKPPFKNSTFFLWIAPFIFLSIGFVLILKYQRKQNGS
;
A
#
# COMPACT_ATOMS: atom_id res chain seq x y z
N MET A 1 -0.75 34.83 14.45
CA MET A 1 -0.73 33.85 13.36
C MET A 1 -1.77 32.74 13.57
N ILE A 2 -1.81 32.07 14.72
CA ILE A 2 -2.73 30.92 15.02
C ILE A 2 -4.21 31.30 14.80
N ASN A 3 -4.70 32.42 15.38
CA ASN A 3 -6.10 32.84 15.20
C ASN A 3 -6.43 33.10 13.73
N PHE A 4 -5.50 33.66 12.96
CA PHE A 4 -5.68 33.90 11.54
C PHE A 4 -5.74 32.56 10.76
N ALA A 5 -4.86 31.61 11.08
CA ALA A 5 -4.87 30.27 10.48
C ALA A 5 -6.19 29.52 10.75
N ASN A 6 -6.68 29.56 11.99
CA ASN A 6 -7.96 28.99 12.37
C ASN A 6 -9.16 29.65 11.67
N PHE A 7 -9.11 31.00 11.49
CA PHE A 7 -10.11 31.73 10.75
C PHE A 7 -10.04 31.47 9.24
N SER A 8 -8.82 31.28 8.70
CA SER A 8 -8.61 30.93 7.29
C SER A 8 -9.29 29.61 6.93
N VAL A 9 -9.29 28.59 7.81
CA VAL A 9 -10.03 27.34 7.61
C VAL A 9 -11.53 27.59 7.44
N LEU A 10 -12.12 28.50 8.23
CA LEU A 10 -13.53 28.86 8.11
C LEU A 10 -13.83 29.61 6.79
N ILE A 11 -12.95 30.53 6.40
CA ILE A 11 -13.06 31.20 5.09
C ILE A 11 -13.04 30.20 3.96
N VAL A 12 -12.14 29.20 4.02
CA VAL A 12 -12.05 28.15 2.99
C VAL A 12 -13.33 27.31 2.93
N ALA A 13 -14.01 27.05 4.06
CA ALA A 13 -15.31 26.38 4.04
C ALA A 13 -16.33 27.18 3.22
N ILE A 14 -16.43 28.49 3.46
CA ILE A 14 -17.34 29.38 2.73
C ILE A 14 -16.97 29.44 1.24
N LEU A 15 -15.69 29.63 0.93
CA LEU A 15 -15.22 29.68 -0.45
C LEU A 15 -15.45 28.37 -1.20
N SER A 16 -15.25 27.22 -0.55
CA SER A 16 -15.51 25.90 -1.13
C SER A 16 -16.99 25.68 -1.43
N LEU A 17 -17.87 26.17 -0.56
CA LEU A 17 -19.30 26.15 -0.78
C LEU A 17 -19.70 27.07 -1.95
N MET A 18 -19.15 28.29 -2.01
CA MET A 18 -19.31 29.20 -3.14
C MET A 18 -18.80 28.58 -4.46
N GLN A 19 -17.67 27.88 -4.42
CA GLN A 19 -17.09 27.18 -5.57
C GLN A 19 -18.05 26.13 -6.15
N PHE A 20 -18.86 25.49 -5.30
CA PHE A 20 -19.89 24.55 -5.74
C PHE A 20 -21.17 25.26 -6.26
N PHE A 21 -21.71 26.22 -5.51
CA PHE A 21 -23.03 26.80 -5.84
C PHE A 21 -23.00 27.80 -7.00
N ILE A 22 -21.96 28.64 -7.11
CA ILE A 22 -21.91 29.68 -8.17
C ILE A 22 -22.08 29.09 -9.58
N PRO A 23 -21.43 27.96 -9.97
CA PRO A 23 -21.62 27.34 -11.28
C PRO A 23 -23.04 26.84 -11.55
N LEU A 24 -23.82 26.47 -10.51
CA LEU A 24 -25.21 26.03 -10.66
C LEU A 24 -26.11 27.17 -11.11
N PHE A 25 -25.80 28.40 -10.72
CA PHE A 25 -26.48 29.63 -11.16
C PHE A 25 -25.82 30.28 -12.38
N GLY A 26 -24.94 29.53 -13.08
CA GLY A 26 -24.08 30.02 -14.15
C GLY A 26 -24.82 30.65 -15.37
N LYS A 27 -26.13 30.44 -15.52
CA LYS A 27 -26.95 31.13 -16.54
C LYS A 27 -26.99 32.66 -16.35
N ILE A 28 -26.65 33.16 -15.16
CA ILE A 28 -26.65 34.59 -14.81
C ILE A 28 -25.33 35.26 -15.20
N PHE A 29 -24.24 34.47 -15.31
CA PHE A 29 -22.89 34.95 -15.56
C PHE A 29 -22.38 34.56 -16.94
N SER A 30 -21.52 35.38 -17.54
CA SER A 30 -20.80 34.94 -18.75
C SER A 30 -19.86 33.80 -18.40
N LEU A 31 -19.64 32.83 -19.31
CA LEU A 31 -18.72 31.71 -19.11
C LEU A 31 -17.29 32.17 -18.75
N LYS A 32 -16.87 33.30 -19.29
CA LYS A 32 -15.54 33.89 -19.02
C LYS A 32 -15.47 34.37 -17.58
N THR A 33 -16.42 35.18 -17.12
CA THR A 33 -16.51 35.68 -15.74
C THR A 33 -16.59 34.54 -14.74
N LEU A 34 -17.45 33.56 -15.00
CA LEU A 34 -17.65 32.39 -14.15
C LEU A 34 -16.34 31.60 -13.98
N ASN A 35 -15.64 31.34 -15.09
CA ASN A 35 -14.39 30.60 -15.07
C ASN A 35 -13.29 31.36 -14.29
N TYR A 36 -13.18 32.68 -14.43
CA TYR A 36 -12.23 33.48 -13.65
C TYR A 36 -12.54 33.45 -12.16
N THR A 37 -13.81 33.66 -11.79
CA THR A 37 -14.27 33.65 -10.40
C THR A 37 -13.98 32.32 -9.72
N ILE A 38 -14.34 31.19 -10.34
CA ILE A 38 -14.15 29.84 -9.77
C ILE A 38 -12.67 29.51 -9.69
N SER A 39 -11.87 29.89 -10.68
CA SER A 39 -10.42 29.68 -10.63
C SER A 39 -9.78 30.51 -9.52
N PHE A 40 -10.20 31.78 -9.34
CA PHE A 40 -9.71 32.64 -8.27
C PHE A 40 -10.07 32.08 -6.88
N ILE A 41 -11.30 31.59 -6.68
CA ILE A 41 -11.73 30.95 -5.43
C ILE A 41 -10.83 29.73 -5.12
N SER A 42 -10.60 28.86 -6.10
CA SER A 42 -9.76 27.67 -5.91
C SER A 42 -8.31 28.02 -5.56
N ILE A 43 -7.73 29.04 -6.19
CA ILE A 43 -6.39 29.56 -5.85
C ILE A 43 -6.36 30.14 -4.44
N SER A 44 -7.39 30.89 -4.05
CA SER A 44 -7.52 31.46 -2.72
C SER A 44 -7.62 30.40 -1.63
N CYS A 45 -8.41 29.32 -1.87
CA CYS A 45 -8.48 28.16 -0.97
C CYS A 45 -7.10 27.53 -0.74
N PHE A 46 -6.33 27.33 -1.81
CA PHE A 46 -4.99 26.77 -1.70
C PHE A 46 -4.05 27.71 -0.93
N ALA A 47 -4.08 29.02 -1.19
CA ALA A 47 -3.24 29.99 -0.48
C ALA A 47 -3.57 30.04 1.02
N LEU A 48 -4.86 30.08 1.39
CA LEU A 48 -5.29 30.14 2.78
C LEU A 48 -4.96 28.86 3.55
N LEU A 49 -5.16 27.68 2.94
CA LEU A 49 -4.76 26.40 3.56
C LEU A 49 -3.26 26.26 3.66
N SER A 50 -2.49 26.82 2.70
CA SER A 50 -1.02 26.83 2.79
C SER A 50 -0.56 27.68 3.97
N ILE A 51 -1.17 28.84 4.19
CA ILE A 51 -0.87 29.67 5.37
C ILE A 51 -1.23 28.90 6.65
N SER A 52 -2.38 28.24 6.70
CA SER A 52 -2.81 27.46 7.87
C SER A 52 -1.84 26.33 8.16
N PHE A 53 -1.44 25.56 7.14
CA PHE A 53 -0.53 24.43 7.30
C PHE A 53 0.87 24.87 7.72
N LEU A 54 1.41 25.91 7.10
CA LEU A 54 2.70 26.49 7.48
C LEU A 54 2.68 27.08 8.91
N THR A 55 1.56 27.66 9.33
CA THR A 55 1.39 28.15 10.72
C THR A 55 1.43 26.99 11.72
N LEU A 56 0.80 25.85 11.41
CA LEU A 56 0.89 24.66 12.26
C LEU A 56 2.31 24.12 12.36
N ILE A 57 3.01 23.99 11.22
CA ILE A 57 4.43 23.58 11.21
C ILE A 57 5.28 24.53 12.07
N PHE A 58 5.07 25.84 11.93
CA PHE A 58 5.79 26.84 12.71
C PHE A 58 5.51 26.73 14.21
N ALA A 59 4.28 26.43 14.62
CA ALA A 59 3.92 26.18 16.01
C ALA A 59 4.65 24.95 16.58
N TYR A 60 4.77 23.86 15.80
CA TYR A 60 5.56 22.68 16.18
C TYR A 60 7.05 22.99 16.33
N ILE A 61 7.64 23.74 15.39
CA ILE A 61 9.06 24.11 15.44
C ILE A 61 9.35 24.89 16.73
N ASN A 62 8.47 25.82 17.10
CA ASN A 62 8.63 26.65 18.28
C ASN A 62 8.12 26.02 19.57
N SER A 63 7.60 24.78 19.52
CA SER A 63 7.01 24.08 20.68
C SER A 63 5.92 24.91 21.37
N ASP A 64 5.00 25.49 20.57
CA ASP A 64 3.90 26.32 21.08
C ASP A 64 2.79 25.46 21.69
N PHE A 65 2.97 25.13 22.97
CA PHE A 65 2.05 24.27 23.73
C PHE A 65 0.71 24.95 24.08
N SER A 66 0.50 26.20 23.65
CA SER A 66 -0.83 26.81 23.71
C SER A 66 -1.83 26.11 22.77
N LEU A 67 -1.34 25.29 21.81
CA LEU A 67 -2.15 24.46 20.94
C LEU A 67 -2.23 23.03 21.48
N LEU A 68 -3.46 22.50 21.66
CA LEU A 68 -3.71 21.13 22.09
C LEU A 68 -2.97 20.13 21.20
N ASN A 69 -2.99 20.35 19.88
CA ASN A 69 -2.35 19.49 18.90
C ASN A 69 -0.82 19.41 19.08
N VAL A 70 -0.15 20.54 19.35
CA VAL A 70 1.29 20.57 19.59
C VAL A 70 1.64 19.96 20.94
N TRP A 71 0.89 20.28 21.99
CA TRP A 71 1.09 19.73 23.32
C TRP A 71 0.98 18.20 23.35
N SER A 72 -0.05 17.63 22.70
CA SER A 72 -0.29 16.19 22.69
C SER A 72 0.63 15.38 21.78
N ASN A 73 1.40 16.02 20.89
CA ASN A 73 2.21 15.32 19.89
C ASN A 73 3.64 15.86 19.76
N SER A 74 4.13 16.64 20.71
CA SER A 74 5.49 17.18 20.69
C SER A 74 6.06 17.37 22.08
N HIS A 75 7.37 17.62 22.15
CA HIS A 75 8.12 17.94 23.35
C HIS A 75 9.32 18.81 22.98
N THR A 76 9.86 19.63 23.90
CA THR A 76 11.02 20.50 23.61
C THR A 76 12.27 19.71 23.21
N SER A 77 12.52 18.56 23.83
CA SER A 77 13.66 17.67 23.55
C SER A 77 13.60 16.95 22.20
N LYS A 78 12.43 16.95 21.52
CA LYS A 78 12.25 16.21 20.26
C LYS A 78 13.08 16.80 19.13
N PRO A 79 13.80 15.99 18.32
CA PRO A 79 14.56 16.47 17.16
C PRO A 79 13.71 17.24 16.15
N LEU A 80 14.28 18.28 15.52
CA LEU A 80 13.57 19.22 14.65
C LEU A 80 12.79 18.53 13.52
N ILE A 81 13.37 17.50 12.89
CA ILE A 81 12.71 16.77 11.81
C ILE A 81 11.40 16.14 12.29
N TYR A 82 11.38 15.60 13.52
CA TYR A 82 10.19 14.98 14.11
C TYR A 82 9.21 15.98 14.71
N LYS A 83 9.67 17.21 15.06
CA LYS A 83 8.77 18.34 15.31
C LYS A 83 8.00 18.68 14.05
N ILE A 84 8.69 18.83 12.91
CA ILE A 84 8.07 19.15 11.63
C ILE A 84 7.10 18.02 11.20
N SER A 85 7.54 16.77 11.17
CA SER A 85 6.69 15.64 10.78
C SER A 85 5.55 15.37 11.77
N GLY A 86 5.72 15.67 13.04
CA GLY A 86 4.67 15.63 14.05
C GLY A 86 3.44 16.47 13.67
N SER A 87 3.62 17.53 12.85
CA SER A 87 2.49 18.34 12.38
C SER A 87 1.51 17.59 11.48
N TRP A 88 1.89 16.45 10.90
CA TRP A 88 1.01 15.53 10.15
C TRP A 88 1.01 14.09 10.70
N GLY A 89 1.82 13.80 11.71
CA GLY A 89 1.86 12.49 12.39
C GLY A 89 0.75 12.29 13.42
N ASN A 90 -0.32 13.07 13.38
CA ASN A 90 -1.45 13.03 14.31
C ASN A 90 -2.77 13.22 13.55
N HIS A 91 -3.87 13.08 14.31
CA HIS A 91 -5.22 13.06 13.75
C HIS A 91 -5.61 14.37 13.05
N GLU A 92 -5.42 15.51 13.72
CA GLU A 92 -5.86 16.83 13.28
C GLU A 92 -4.95 17.39 12.18
N GLY A 93 -3.65 17.30 12.38
CA GLY A 93 -2.68 17.82 11.43
C GLY A 93 -2.64 17.05 10.12
N SER A 94 -2.80 15.72 10.17
CA SER A 94 -2.92 14.90 8.95
C SER A 94 -4.19 15.22 8.16
N MET A 95 -5.30 15.61 8.82
CA MET A 95 -6.50 16.07 8.14
C MET A 95 -6.32 17.46 7.50
N LEU A 96 -5.55 18.34 8.14
CA LEU A 96 -5.19 19.62 7.53
C LEU A 96 -4.31 19.38 6.27
N LEU A 97 -3.37 18.44 6.33
CA LEU A 97 -2.59 18.01 5.16
C LEU A 97 -3.50 17.45 4.04
N TRP A 98 -4.51 16.64 4.38
CA TRP A 98 -5.51 16.13 3.43
C TRP A 98 -6.22 17.28 2.69
N CYS A 99 -6.74 18.24 3.46
CA CYS A 99 -7.44 19.42 2.89
C CYS A 99 -6.50 20.28 2.05
N TRP A 100 -5.25 20.46 2.49
CA TRP A 100 -4.22 21.18 1.76
C TRP A 100 -3.90 20.51 0.41
N VAL A 101 -3.67 19.18 0.39
CA VAL A 101 -3.42 18.43 -0.85
C VAL A 101 -4.63 18.50 -1.78
N MET A 102 -5.86 18.44 -1.25
CA MET A 102 -7.07 18.58 -2.05
C MET A 102 -7.12 19.95 -2.74
N SER A 103 -6.80 21.01 -2.02
CA SER A 103 -6.75 22.37 -2.58
C SER A 103 -5.59 22.55 -3.57
N LEU A 104 -4.46 21.86 -3.38
CA LEU A 104 -3.33 21.83 -4.33
C LEU A 104 -3.76 21.24 -5.68
N TYR A 105 -4.50 20.14 -5.70
CA TYR A 105 -5.04 19.59 -6.94
C TYR A 105 -6.04 20.55 -7.61
N GLY A 106 -6.91 21.20 -6.82
CA GLY A 106 -7.79 22.26 -7.30
C GLY A 106 -7.01 23.44 -7.93
N PHE A 107 -5.94 23.87 -7.29
CA PHE A 107 -5.04 24.90 -7.79
C PHE A 107 -4.45 24.52 -9.17
N PHE A 108 -3.93 23.32 -9.35
CA PHE A 108 -3.39 22.90 -10.65
C PHE A 108 -4.44 22.87 -11.76
N VAL A 109 -5.69 22.52 -11.45
CA VAL A 109 -6.79 22.62 -12.40
C VAL A 109 -7.14 24.08 -12.67
N ALA A 110 -7.15 24.95 -11.65
CA ALA A 110 -7.51 26.36 -11.77
C ALA A 110 -6.56 27.13 -12.69
N ILE A 111 -5.22 26.89 -12.58
CA ILE A 111 -4.22 27.50 -13.47
C ILE A 111 -4.23 26.89 -14.88
N ASN A 112 -5.10 25.91 -15.12
CA ASN A 112 -5.31 25.24 -16.41
C ASN A 112 -4.07 24.59 -17.01
N PHE A 113 -3.28 23.92 -16.18
CA PHE A 113 -2.04 23.25 -16.57
C PHE A 113 -2.18 22.33 -17.80
N GLN A 114 -3.36 21.70 -18.00
CA GLN A 114 -3.65 20.78 -19.11
C GLN A 114 -4.41 21.40 -20.29
N LYS A 115 -4.64 22.71 -20.30
CA LYS A 115 -5.43 23.38 -21.36
C LYS A 115 -6.81 22.75 -21.54
N ILE A 116 -7.56 22.64 -20.46
CA ILE A 116 -8.95 22.15 -20.41
C ILE A 116 -9.88 23.29 -20.82
N SER A 117 -11.00 22.98 -21.48
CA SER A 117 -12.01 24.01 -21.83
C SER A 117 -12.58 24.69 -20.58
N SER A 118 -12.89 25.97 -20.66
CA SER A 118 -13.34 26.78 -19.51
C SER A 118 -14.58 26.21 -18.84
N ASP A 119 -15.57 25.72 -19.60
CA ASP A 119 -16.78 25.11 -19.05
C ASP A 119 -16.47 23.82 -18.28
N PHE A 120 -15.69 22.92 -18.88
CA PHE A 120 -15.33 21.65 -18.25
C PHE A 120 -14.48 21.86 -16.98
N LYS A 121 -13.51 22.81 -17.04
CA LYS A 121 -12.70 23.22 -15.89
C LYS A 121 -13.56 23.72 -14.73
N THR A 122 -14.52 24.59 -15.02
CA THR A 122 -15.44 25.13 -14.01
C THR A 122 -16.23 24.03 -13.30
N LYS A 123 -16.69 23.01 -14.04
CA LYS A 123 -17.42 21.87 -13.46
C LYS A 123 -16.52 20.94 -12.64
N ILE A 124 -15.27 20.70 -13.06
CA ILE A 124 -14.30 19.95 -12.25
C ILE A 124 -14.10 20.67 -10.90
N LEU A 125 -13.84 21.98 -10.94
CA LEU A 125 -13.63 22.78 -9.73
C LEU A 125 -14.90 22.85 -8.87
N MET A 126 -16.09 22.88 -9.47
CA MET A 126 -17.37 22.80 -8.76
C MET A 126 -17.46 21.53 -7.91
N PHE A 127 -17.18 20.36 -8.50
CA PHE A 127 -17.22 19.10 -7.75
C PHE A 127 -16.09 19.00 -6.72
N GLN A 128 -14.91 19.55 -7.01
CA GLN A 128 -13.82 19.64 -6.03
C GLN A 128 -14.22 20.55 -4.85
N GLY A 129 -15.00 21.61 -5.08
CA GLY A 129 -15.49 22.50 -4.05
C GLY A 129 -16.38 21.80 -3.03
N ILE A 130 -17.35 21.00 -3.47
CA ILE A 130 -18.24 20.29 -2.53
C ILE A 130 -17.50 19.22 -1.73
N LEU A 131 -16.51 18.52 -2.33
CA LEU A 131 -15.64 17.62 -1.58
C LEU A 131 -14.84 18.36 -0.52
N SER A 132 -14.19 19.47 -0.92
CA SER A 132 -13.41 20.30 0.00
C SER A 132 -14.26 20.81 1.14
N PHE A 133 -15.47 21.28 0.88
CA PHE A 133 -16.40 21.75 1.91
C PHE A 133 -16.65 20.69 2.99
N GLY A 134 -16.99 19.45 2.59
CA GLY A 134 -17.25 18.36 3.55
C GLY A 134 -16.06 18.08 4.45
N PHE A 135 -14.84 17.97 3.87
CA PHE A 135 -13.63 17.72 4.65
C PHE A 135 -13.18 18.93 5.50
N ILE A 136 -13.40 20.16 5.04
CA ILE A 136 -13.09 21.37 5.83
C ILE A 136 -14.06 21.51 7.02
N ILE A 137 -15.32 21.16 6.86
CA ILE A 137 -16.28 21.11 7.98
C ILE A 137 -15.86 20.04 9.00
N PHE A 138 -15.47 18.85 8.54
CA PHE A 138 -14.90 17.83 9.41
C PHE A 138 -13.67 18.35 10.16
N LEU A 139 -12.71 18.95 9.43
CA LEU A 139 -11.50 19.54 10.01
C LEU A 139 -11.83 20.57 11.09
N LYS A 140 -12.79 21.46 10.80
CA LYS A 140 -13.12 22.57 11.70
C LYS A 140 -13.82 22.13 12.97
N PHE A 141 -14.76 21.18 12.89
CA PHE A 141 -15.65 20.84 14.01
C PHE A 141 -15.32 19.54 14.71
N LYS A 142 -14.61 18.62 14.06
CA LYS A 142 -14.28 17.31 14.62
C LYS A 142 -12.76 17.02 14.72
N SER A 143 -11.92 17.85 14.07
CA SER A 143 -10.48 17.58 13.98
C SER A 143 -9.66 18.87 13.86
N ASN A 144 -9.94 19.85 14.74
CA ASN A 144 -9.36 21.20 14.64
C ASN A 144 -7.91 21.24 15.18
N PRO A 145 -6.89 21.45 14.32
CA PRO A 145 -5.49 21.48 14.77
C PRO A 145 -5.10 22.78 15.50
N PHE A 146 -6.00 23.79 15.53
CA PHE A 146 -5.81 25.09 16.15
C PHE A 146 -6.61 25.26 17.46
N GLU A 147 -7.01 24.15 18.08
CA GLU A 147 -7.64 24.17 19.39
C GLU A 147 -6.63 24.61 20.46
N LYS A 148 -7.06 25.54 21.34
CA LYS A 148 -6.19 26.13 22.36
C LYS A 148 -6.39 25.50 23.70
N LEU A 149 -5.29 25.38 24.44
CA LEU A 149 -5.28 24.99 25.86
C LEU A 149 -5.15 26.22 26.76
N PHE A 150 -5.87 26.17 27.87
CA PHE A 150 -5.73 27.12 28.95
C PHE A 150 -5.97 26.45 30.32
N PRO A 151 -5.08 26.56 31.29
CA PRO A 151 -3.76 27.22 31.23
C PRO A 151 -2.81 26.55 30.25
N VAL A 152 -1.84 27.32 29.72
CA VAL A 152 -0.84 26.79 28.78
C VAL A 152 0.12 25.89 29.55
N PRO A 153 0.30 24.62 29.17
CA PRO A 153 1.27 23.73 29.79
C PRO A 153 2.71 24.16 29.51
N GLU A 154 3.63 23.88 30.43
CA GLU A 154 5.06 24.20 30.26
C GLU A 154 5.74 23.29 29.26
N GLU A 155 5.35 22.00 29.21
CA GLU A 155 5.92 20.97 28.34
C GLU A 155 4.84 20.13 27.67
N GLY A 156 5.18 19.55 26.51
CA GLY A 156 4.32 18.62 25.79
C GLY A 156 4.50 17.18 26.26
N ILE A 157 3.53 16.31 25.92
CA ILE A 157 3.51 14.89 26.35
C ILE A 157 4.29 13.96 25.39
N GLY A 158 4.87 14.50 24.32
CA GLY A 158 5.71 13.75 23.35
C GLY A 158 4.93 13.22 22.15
N LEU A 159 5.63 12.51 21.29
CA LEU A 159 5.10 11.82 20.12
C LEU A 159 5.45 10.34 20.24
N ASN A 160 4.52 9.45 19.91
CA ASN A 160 4.79 8.01 19.90
C ASN A 160 6.17 7.74 19.24
N PRO A 161 7.11 7.07 19.92
CA PRO A 161 8.46 6.83 19.41
C PRO A 161 8.52 6.16 18.04
N LEU A 162 7.64 5.21 17.72
CA LEU A 162 7.54 4.61 16.39
C LEU A 162 7.29 5.63 15.26
N LEU A 163 6.78 6.81 15.61
CA LEU A 163 6.56 7.92 14.68
C LEU A 163 7.78 8.84 14.58
N GLN A 164 8.81 8.65 15.41
CA GLN A 164 10.05 9.43 15.39
C GLN A 164 11.10 8.77 14.49
N ASP A 165 10.71 8.54 13.24
CA ASP A 165 11.53 7.89 12.22
C ASP A 165 11.45 8.63 10.87
N PRO A 166 12.55 8.67 10.06
CA PRO A 166 12.54 9.30 8.73
C PRO A 166 11.53 8.67 7.77
N GLY A 167 11.33 7.36 7.80
CA GLY A 167 10.34 6.68 6.94
C GLY A 167 8.94 7.21 7.21
N LEU A 168 8.57 7.37 8.49
CA LEU A 168 7.28 7.96 8.83
C LEU A 168 7.20 9.46 8.53
N ALA A 169 8.30 10.19 8.58
CA ALA A 169 8.30 11.59 8.18
C ALA A 169 7.91 11.76 6.70
N PHE A 170 8.32 10.84 5.82
CA PHE A 170 8.17 10.99 4.37
C PHE A 170 7.02 10.18 3.76
N HIS A 171 6.73 8.93 4.19
CA HIS A 171 5.75 8.12 3.49
C HIS A 171 4.31 8.65 3.54
N PRO A 172 3.78 9.24 4.65
CA PRO A 172 2.40 9.69 4.69
C PRO A 172 2.09 10.82 3.70
N PRO A 173 2.94 11.85 3.50
CA PRO A 173 2.73 12.84 2.44
C PRO A 173 2.58 12.24 1.05
N PHE A 174 3.36 11.21 0.68
CA PHE A 174 3.20 10.52 -0.60
C PHE A 174 1.87 9.78 -0.68
N LEU A 175 1.45 9.09 0.38
CA LEU A 175 0.14 8.45 0.45
C LEU A 175 -0.99 9.47 0.28
N TYR A 176 -0.93 10.62 0.98
CA TYR A 176 -1.94 11.67 0.85
C TYR A 176 -2.00 12.23 -0.56
N LEU A 177 -0.87 12.50 -1.21
CA LEU A 177 -0.85 12.89 -2.61
C LEU A 177 -1.52 11.85 -3.52
N GLY A 178 -1.36 10.58 -3.24
CA GLY A 178 -2.01 9.51 -3.99
C GLY A 178 -3.51 9.39 -3.70
N TYR A 179 -3.91 9.26 -2.44
CA TYR A 179 -5.30 9.11 -2.01
C TYR A 179 -6.17 10.28 -2.44
N VAL A 180 -5.73 11.49 -2.06
CA VAL A 180 -6.48 12.72 -2.35
C VAL A 180 -6.45 13.01 -3.84
N GLY A 181 -5.40 12.58 -4.55
CA GLY A 181 -5.33 12.69 -6.01
C GLY A 181 -6.48 11.98 -6.74
N LEU A 182 -7.05 10.91 -6.15
CA LEU A 182 -8.24 10.26 -6.71
C LEU A 182 -9.49 11.13 -6.61
N SER A 183 -9.55 12.16 -5.75
CA SER A 183 -10.66 13.12 -5.70
C SER A 183 -10.78 13.93 -6.97
N ILE A 184 -9.64 14.31 -7.58
CA ILE A 184 -9.67 15.04 -8.85
C ILE A 184 -10.15 14.14 -10.00
N VAL A 185 -9.78 12.85 -9.97
CA VAL A 185 -10.25 11.85 -10.94
C VAL A 185 -11.77 11.67 -10.83
N TRP A 186 -12.30 11.58 -9.62
CA TRP A 186 -13.73 11.58 -9.33
C TRP A 186 -14.42 12.86 -9.86
N SER A 187 -13.83 14.03 -9.62
CA SER A 187 -14.37 15.32 -10.12
C SER A 187 -14.40 15.38 -11.66
N PHE A 188 -13.41 14.81 -12.34
CA PHE A 188 -13.40 14.65 -13.82
C PHE A 188 -14.55 13.74 -14.30
N ALA A 189 -14.82 12.65 -13.58
CA ALA A 189 -15.90 11.73 -13.93
C ALA A 189 -17.27 12.42 -13.79
N LEU A 190 -17.55 13.10 -12.68
CA LEU A 190 -18.80 13.81 -12.49
C LEU A 190 -18.95 15.00 -13.44
N ALA A 191 -17.90 15.79 -13.67
CA ALA A 191 -17.92 16.86 -14.65
C ALA A 191 -18.21 16.32 -16.07
N GLY A 192 -17.68 15.15 -16.41
CA GLY A 192 -17.98 14.45 -17.65
C GLY A 192 -19.45 14.07 -17.79
N LEU A 193 -20.09 13.58 -16.70
CA LEU A 193 -21.52 13.26 -16.68
C LEU A 193 -22.40 14.50 -16.87
N PHE A 194 -21.96 15.65 -16.36
CA PHE A 194 -22.69 16.91 -16.53
C PHE A 194 -22.54 17.52 -17.93
N ASN A 195 -21.47 17.21 -18.65
CA ASN A 195 -21.17 17.75 -19.98
C ASN A 195 -21.48 16.80 -21.12
N ASP A 196 -21.95 15.58 -20.85
CA ASP A 196 -22.08 14.50 -21.85
C ASP A 196 -20.77 14.31 -22.69
N SER A 197 -19.59 14.51 -22.07
CA SER A 197 -18.33 14.65 -22.76
C SER A 197 -17.38 13.47 -22.49
N PHE A 198 -17.88 12.24 -22.69
CA PHE A 198 -17.05 11.03 -22.58
C PHE A 198 -16.54 10.58 -23.95
N ASP A 199 -15.46 11.20 -24.37
CA ASP A 199 -14.75 10.88 -25.60
C ASP A 199 -13.29 10.52 -25.31
N ARG A 200 -12.52 10.27 -26.36
CA ARG A 200 -11.08 10.03 -26.26
C ARG A 200 -10.31 11.21 -25.68
N ASN A 201 -10.83 12.43 -25.86
CA ASN A 201 -10.21 13.62 -25.29
C ASN A 201 -10.39 13.68 -23.78
N TRP A 202 -11.57 13.29 -23.26
CA TRP A 202 -11.77 13.11 -21.81
C TRP A 202 -10.75 12.12 -21.22
N ALA A 203 -10.58 10.95 -21.84
CA ALA A 203 -9.60 9.96 -21.41
C ALA A 203 -8.16 10.52 -21.41
N THR A 204 -7.79 11.26 -22.48
CA THR A 204 -6.47 11.90 -22.60
C THR A 204 -6.22 12.94 -21.50
N LYS A 205 -7.26 13.70 -21.08
CA LYS A 205 -7.15 14.72 -20.04
C LYS A 205 -7.19 14.14 -18.62
N THR A 206 -7.93 13.04 -18.40
CA THR A 206 -8.06 12.38 -17.10
C THR A 206 -6.85 11.48 -16.79
N LYS A 207 -6.28 10.82 -17.81
CA LYS A 207 -5.18 9.87 -17.67
C LYS A 207 -3.99 10.37 -16.83
N PRO A 208 -3.47 11.59 -17.01
CA PRO A 208 -2.33 12.06 -16.21
C PRO A 208 -2.63 12.15 -14.72
N TRP A 209 -3.86 12.49 -14.32
CA TRP A 209 -4.26 12.56 -12.93
C TRP A 209 -4.36 11.17 -12.28
N VAL A 210 -4.90 10.20 -13.02
CA VAL A 210 -4.91 8.79 -12.57
C VAL A 210 -3.49 8.27 -12.37
N ILE A 211 -2.61 8.50 -13.34
CA ILE A 211 -1.22 8.04 -13.26
C ILE A 211 -0.47 8.75 -12.14
N LEU A 212 -0.68 10.05 -11.95
CA LEU A 212 -0.04 10.82 -10.87
C LEU A 212 -0.45 10.28 -9.49
N SER A 213 -1.74 10.08 -9.27
CA SER A 213 -2.28 9.49 -8.03
C SER A 213 -1.73 8.08 -7.80
N TRP A 214 -1.72 7.26 -8.84
CA TRP A 214 -1.19 5.90 -8.80
C TRP A 214 0.31 5.85 -8.49
N VAL A 215 1.12 6.76 -9.06
CA VAL A 215 2.56 6.87 -8.78
C VAL A 215 2.80 7.24 -7.32
N PHE A 216 2.08 8.24 -6.81
CA PHE A 216 2.20 8.63 -5.41
C PHE A 216 1.77 7.52 -4.45
N LEU A 217 0.69 6.79 -4.74
CA LEU A 217 0.31 5.61 -3.98
C LEU A 217 1.39 4.53 -4.04
N SER A 218 1.95 4.26 -5.22
CA SER A 218 3.03 3.26 -5.39
C SER A 218 4.24 3.62 -4.52
N ILE A 219 4.70 4.87 -4.57
CA ILE A 219 5.83 5.34 -3.76
C ILE A 219 5.48 5.30 -2.27
N GLY A 220 4.31 5.80 -1.89
CA GLY A 220 3.87 5.86 -0.50
C GLY A 220 3.75 4.47 0.14
N ILE A 221 3.13 3.49 -0.56
CA ILE A 221 3.02 2.10 -0.10
C ILE A 221 4.41 1.46 0.01
N THR A 222 5.28 1.70 -0.98
CA THR A 222 6.65 1.16 -0.97
C THR A 222 7.46 1.67 0.22
N LEU A 223 7.40 2.98 0.49
CA LEU A 223 8.09 3.59 1.62
C LEU A 223 7.51 3.14 2.96
N GLY A 224 6.17 2.99 3.07
CA GLY A 224 5.52 2.47 4.26
C GLY A 224 5.87 1.01 4.54
N SER A 225 5.91 0.16 3.50
CA SER A 225 6.37 -1.23 3.60
C SER A 225 7.85 -1.33 4.03
N TYR A 226 8.71 -0.43 3.54
CA TYR A 226 10.12 -0.38 3.95
C TYR A 226 10.27 0.10 5.39
N TRP A 227 9.50 1.13 5.79
CA TRP A 227 9.43 1.60 7.17
C TRP A 227 9.00 0.49 8.13
N ALA A 228 7.90 -0.21 7.84
CA ALA A 228 7.43 -1.32 8.65
C ALA A 228 8.49 -2.43 8.80
N TYR A 229 9.25 -2.68 7.74
CA TYR A 229 10.30 -3.69 7.72
C TYR A 229 11.45 -3.39 8.69
N TYR A 230 11.97 -2.15 8.74
CA TYR A 230 13.13 -1.87 9.57
C TYR A 230 12.79 -1.34 10.95
N GLU A 231 11.62 -0.69 11.12
CA GLU A 231 11.24 -0.01 12.37
C GLU A 231 10.49 -0.92 13.34
N LEU A 232 9.53 -1.72 12.85
CA LEU A 232 8.68 -2.49 13.74
C LEU A 232 9.38 -3.67 14.42
N GLY A 233 10.52 -4.11 13.92
CA GLY A 233 11.28 -5.22 14.51
C GLY A 233 10.65 -6.61 14.31
N TRP A 234 9.59 -6.73 13.49
CA TRP A 234 8.88 -8.00 13.26
C TRP A 234 9.51 -8.84 12.16
N GLY A 235 10.46 -8.25 11.42
CA GLY A 235 11.16 -8.91 10.33
C GLY A 235 10.31 -9.13 9.06
N GLY A 236 9.06 -8.71 9.03
CA GLY A 236 8.19 -8.75 7.84
C GLY A 236 8.19 -7.42 7.09
N PHE A 237 7.64 -7.42 5.88
CA PHE A 237 7.49 -6.23 5.04
C PHE A 237 6.03 -5.94 4.68
N TRP A 238 5.09 -6.85 4.98
CA TRP A 238 3.65 -6.76 4.74
C TRP A 238 2.90 -7.75 5.65
N PHE A 239 1.94 -7.27 6.39
CA PHE A 239 1.25 -8.03 7.45
C PHE A 239 -0.25 -8.21 7.19
N TRP A 240 -0.76 -7.70 6.07
CA TRP A 240 -2.20 -7.65 5.79
C TRP A 240 -2.98 -6.89 6.87
N ASP A 241 -2.32 -5.95 7.50
CA ASP A 241 -2.93 -5.05 8.46
C ASP A 241 -4.08 -4.25 7.82
N PRO A 242 -5.18 -3.93 8.53
CA PRO A 242 -6.28 -3.16 7.98
C PRO A 242 -5.88 -1.84 7.32
N VAL A 243 -4.87 -1.14 7.83
CA VAL A 243 -4.40 0.13 7.26
C VAL A 243 -3.50 -0.09 6.04
N GLU A 244 -2.67 -1.14 6.02
CA GLU A 244 -1.95 -1.58 4.83
C GLU A 244 -2.95 -1.92 3.71
N ASN A 245 -3.94 -2.74 4.01
CA ASN A 245 -5.01 -3.11 3.07
C ASN A 245 -5.76 -1.88 2.56
N ALA A 246 -6.08 -0.93 3.45
CA ALA A 246 -6.73 0.32 3.09
C ALA A 246 -5.92 1.16 2.09
N SER A 247 -4.59 1.01 2.07
CA SER A 247 -3.72 1.64 1.08
C SER A 247 -3.66 0.87 -0.25
N LEU A 248 -3.62 -0.44 -0.18
CA LEU A 248 -3.48 -1.33 -1.34
C LEU A 248 -4.75 -1.33 -2.21
N ILE A 249 -5.94 -1.33 -1.60
CA ILE A 249 -7.21 -1.42 -2.31
C ILE A 249 -7.41 -0.28 -3.33
N PRO A 250 -7.28 1.02 -2.98
CA PRO A 250 -7.39 2.10 -3.96
C PRO A 250 -6.28 2.05 -5.02
N TRP A 251 -5.08 1.57 -4.69
CA TRP A 251 -3.99 1.39 -5.65
C TRP A 251 -4.34 0.33 -6.71
N ILE A 252 -4.94 -0.81 -6.31
CA ILE A 252 -5.42 -1.85 -7.23
C ILE A 252 -6.50 -1.28 -8.16
N VAL A 253 -7.48 -0.56 -7.60
CA VAL A 253 -8.56 0.07 -8.40
C VAL A 253 -8.01 1.14 -9.34
N ALA A 254 -7.06 1.96 -8.90
CA ALA A 254 -6.39 2.93 -9.76
C ALA A 254 -5.58 2.25 -10.88
N THR A 255 -5.00 1.06 -10.64
CA THR A 255 -4.35 0.24 -11.67
C THR A 255 -5.35 -0.23 -12.72
N ALA A 256 -6.51 -0.74 -12.31
CA ALA A 256 -7.60 -1.12 -13.21
C ALA A 256 -8.12 0.08 -14.01
N LEU A 257 -8.30 1.23 -13.35
CA LEU A 257 -8.72 2.47 -13.98
C LEU A 257 -7.69 2.97 -15.01
N MET A 258 -6.41 2.95 -14.68
CA MET A 258 -5.33 3.33 -15.60
C MET A 258 -5.38 2.50 -16.90
N HIS A 259 -5.53 1.19 -16.78
CA HIS A 259 -5.65 0.32 -17.96
C HIS A 259 -6.95 0.58 -18.73
N SER A 260 -8.07 0.79 -18.04
CA SER A 260 -9.35 1.13 -18.68
C SER A 260 -9.30 2.45 -19.45
N ILE A 261 -8.67 3.48 -18.89
CA ILE A 261 -8.51 4.79 -19.56
C ILE A 261 -7.59 4.66 -20.79
N ILE A 262 -6.56 3.81 -20.76
CA ILE A 262 -5.73 3.53 -21.94
C ILE A 262 -6.55 2.86 -23.05
N VAL A 263 -7.42 1.91 -22.69
CA VAL A 263 -8.35 1.30 -23.66
C VAL A 263 -9.31 2.35 -24.22
N MET A 264 -9.90 3.19 -23.35
CA MET A 264 -10.80 4.26 -23.77
C MET A 264 -10.11 5.28 -24.68
N GLU A 265 -8.88 5.70 -24.38
CA GLU A 265 -8.10 6.61 -25.22
C GLU A 265 -7.84 6.03 -26.61
N LYS A 266 -7.53 4.72 -26.70
CA LYS A 266 -7.18 4.06 -27.97
C LYS A 266 -8.39 3.60 -28.77
N ARG A 267 -9.43 3.11 -28.10
CA ARG A 267 -10.56 2.41 -28.72
C ARG A 267 -11.90 3.16 -28.56
N GLY A 268 -12.03 4.07 -27.60
CA GLY A 268 -13.30 4.77 -27.30
C GLY A 268 -14.32 3.91 -26.57
N ILE A 269 -13.90 2.82 -25.93
CA ILE A 269 -14.75 1.85 -25.22
C ILE A 269 -14.45 1.86 -23.73
N LEU A 270 -15.23 1.15 -22.92
CA LEU A 270 -15.13 1.07 -21.44
C LEU A 270 -15.50 2.37 -20.72
N ILE A 271 -16.30 3.24 -21.32
CA ILE A 271 -16.68 4.55 -20.73
C ILE A 271 -17.29 4.36 -19.36
N ASN A 272 -18.37 3.54 -19.26
CA ASN A 272 -19.06 3.27 -17.99
C ASN A 272 -18.12 2.73 -16.91
N TRP A 273 -17.20 1.86 -17.34
CA TRP A 273 -16.21 1.26 -16.46
C TRP A 273 -15.23 2.29 -15.93
N CYS A 274 -14.72 3.19 -16.79
CA CYS A 274 -13.86 4.30 -16.35
C CYS A 274 -14.55 5.22 -15.34
N ILE A 275 -15.83 5.51 -15.52
CA ILE A 275 -16.60 6.35 -14.60
C ILE A 275 -16.76 5.64 -13.25
N LEU A 276 -17.24 4.38 -13.28
CA LEU A 276 -17.44 3.60 -12.06
C LEU A 276 -16.15 3.40 -11.28
N LEU A 277 -15.04 3.10 -11.96
CA LEU A 277 -13.72 2.97 -11.31
C LEU A 277 -13.21 4.29 -10.75
N SER A 278 -13.52 5.43 -11.39
CA SER A 278 -13.18 6.76 -10.85
C SER A 278 -13.94 7.05 -9.56
N ILE A 279 -15.24 6.70 -9.50
CA ILE A 279 -16.06 6.82 -8.29
C ILE A 279 -15.55 5.88 -7.21
N LEU A 280 -15.35 4.60 -7.54
CA LEU A 280 -14.92 3.56 -6.60
C LEU A 280 -13.52 3.84 -6.03
N GLY A 281 -12.57 4.28 -6.86
CA GLY A 281 -11.21 4.58 -6.42
C GLY A 281 -11.16 5.66 -5.35
N PHE A 282 -11.90 6.74 -5.52
CA PHE A 282 -11.98 7.78 -4.49
C PHE A 282 -12.81 7.33 -3.26
N ALA A 283 -13.92 6.62 -3.47
CA ALA A 283 -14.70 6.06 -2.38
C ALA A 283 -13.87 5.16 -1.45
N LEU A 284 -13.03 4.30 -2.03
CA LEU A 284 -12.14 3.41 -1.27
C LEU A 284 -10.99 4.17 -0.58
N SER A 285 -10.52 5.29 -1.15
CA SER A 285 -9.60 6.19 -0.43
C SER A 285 -10.25 6.81 0.81
N MET A 286 -11.53 7.19 0.71
CA MET A 286 -12.30 7.70 1.86
C MET A 286 -12.56 6.60 2.90
N VAL A 287 -12.84 5.37 2.47
CA VAL A 287 -12.96 4.21 3.37
C VAL A 287 -11.63 3.96 4.10
N GLY A 288 -10.49 4.06 3.41
CA GLY A 288 -9.17 4.01 4.06
C GLY A 288 -9.03 5.08 5.15
N THR A 289 -9.45 6.31 4.87
CA THR A 289 -9.47 7.40 5.85
C THR A 289 -10.39 7.09 7.05
N PHE A 290 -11.54 6.45 6.81
CA PHE A 290 -12.44 5.98 7.86
C PHE A 290 -11.79 4.92 8.73
N ILE A 291 -11.17 3.89 8.14
CA ILE A 291 -10.51 2.79 8.87
C ILE A 291 -9.43 3.35 9.80
N VAL A 292 -8.57 4.23 9.31
CA VAL A 292 -7.46 4.82 10.10
C VAL A 292 -7.96 5.70 11.25
N ARG A 293 -9.10 6.39 11.07
CA ARG A 293 -9.56 7.45 11.99
C ARG A 293 -10.68 7.05 12.92
N SER A 294 -11.40 5.97 12.62
CA SER A 294 -12.47 5.48 13.50
C SER A 294 -11.94 4.74 14.72
N GLY A 295 -10.72 4.18 14.63
CA GLY A 295 -10.15 3.31 15.65
C GLY A 295 -10.96 2.01 15.88
N LEU A 296 -11.89 1.68 14.98
CA LEU A 296 -12.72 0.48 15.09
C LEU A 296 -11.98 -0.81 14.77
N LEU A 297 -10.90 -0.72 13.99
CA LEU A 297 -10.05 -1.86 13.66
C LEU A 297 -8.69 -1.70 14.36
N THR A 298 -8.23 -2.76 14.99
CA THR A 298 -6.92 -2.79 15.65
C THR A 298 -5.81 -2.75 14.59
N SER A 299 -4.94 -1.76 14.68
CA SER A 299 -3.78 -1.57 13.81
C SER A 299 -2.73 -0.70 14.49
N VAL A 300 -1.45 -1.01 14.30
CA VAL A 300 -0.35 -0.14 14.76
C VAL A 300 -0.33 1.23 14.07
N HIS A 301 -1.05 1.37 12.96
CA HIS A 301 -1.17 2.61 12.19
C HIS A 301 -2.47 3.38 12.50
N ALA A 302 -3.39 2.81 13.30
CA ALA A 302 -4.64 3.47 13.65
C ALA A 302 -4.41 4.55 14.70
N PHE A 303 -5.17 5.64 14.59
CA PHE A 303 -5.26 6.63 15.66
C PHE A 303 -6.15 6.13 16.80
N ALA A 304 -6.18 6.88 17.91
CA ALA A 304 -7.06 6.57 19.04
C ALA A 304 -8.53 6.44 18.59
N ASN A 305 -9.25 5.54 19.24
CA ASN A 305 -10.66 5.26 18.95
C ASN A 305 -11.53 6.51 19.17
N ASP A 306 -12.20 6.97 18.12
CA ASP A 306 -13.12 8.10 18.15
C ASP A 306 -14.33 7.80 17.23
N PRO A 307 -15.40 7.20 17.78
CA PRO A 307 -16.59 6.84 17.02
C PRO A 307 -17.29 8.03 16.34
N ASP A 308 -17.26 9.20 16.96
CA ASP A 308 -17.87 10.42 16.44
C ASP A 308 -17.21 10.88 15.14
N ARG A 309 -15.87 10.84 15.11
CA ARG A 309 -15.09 11.14 13.90
C ARG A 309 -15.34 10.09 12.81
N GLY A 310 -15.40 8.81 13.23
CA GLY A 310 -15.72 7.71 12.33
C GLY A 310 -17.09 7.89 11.67
N LEU A 311 -18.14 8.16 12.44
CA LEU A 311 -19.52 8.33 11.94
C LEU A 311 -19.63 9.52 10.97
N PHE A 312 -18.95 10.63 11.24
CA PHE A 312 -18.94 11.78 10.36
C PHE A 312 -18.34 11.44 8.98
N ILE A 313 -17.17 10.78 8.97
CA ILE A 313 -16.51 10.37 7.71
C ILE A 313 -17.37 9.34 6.97
N LEU A 314 -17.98 8.38 7.67
CA LEU A 314 -18.87 7.39 7.07
C LEU A 314 -20.10 8.07 6.41
N SER A 315 -20.64 9.10 7.05
CA SER A 315 -21.75 9.91 6.48
C SER A 315 -21.31 10.64 5.19
N LEU A 316 -20.12 11.22 5.17
CA LEU A 316 -19.55 11.83 3.95
C LEU A 316 -19.36 10.79 2.82
N ILE A 317 -18.83 9.61 3.15
CA ILE A 317 -18.68 8.50 2.19
C ILE A 317 -20.03 8.14 1.58
N ALA A 318 -21.03 7.92 2.42
CA ALA A 318 -22.38 7.55 1.98
C ALA A 318 -22.98 8.63 1.06
N ILE A 319 -22.91 9.89 1.45
CA ILE A 319 -23.44 11.01 0.64
C ILE A 319 -22.72 11.06 -0.73
N TYR A 320 -21.39 11.02 -0.76
CA TYR A 320 -20.66 11.17 -2.02
C TYR A 320 -20.84 9.96 -2.94
N ILE A 321 -20.90 8.73 -2.40
CA ILE A 321 -21.17 7.54 -3.20
C ILE A 321 -22.60 7.56 -3.75
N ILE A 322 -23.60 7.80 -2.89
CA ILE A 322 -25.02 7.79 -3.29
C ILE A 322 -25.27 8.86 -4.35
N VAL A 323 -24.79 10.09 -4.14
CA VAL A 323 -24.96 11.19 -5.11
C VAL A 323 -24.25 10.86 -6.42
N SER A 324 -23.04 10.31 -6.38
CA SER A 324 -22.29 9.93 -7.59
C SER A 324 -22.99 8.85 -8.41
N LEU A 325 -23.46 7.79 -7.74
CA LEU A 325 -24.17 6.69 -8.39
C LEU A 325 -25.55 7.13 -8.90
N PHE A 326 -26.24 8.01 -8.17
CA PHE A 326 -27.50 8.61 -8.61
C PHE A 326 -27.29 9.44 -9.89
N ILE A 327 -26.29 10.33 -9.92
CA ILE A 327 -25.96 11.10 -11.12
C ILE A 327 -25.62 10.17 -12.28
N PHE A 328 -24.82 9.13 -12.04
CA PHE A 328 -24.46 8.12 -13.05
C PHE A 328 -25.70 7.39 -13.59
N ALA A 329 -26.67 7.05 -12.73
CA ALA A 329 -27.87 6.33 -13.12
C ALA A 329 -28.84 7.16 -13.97
N ILE A 330 -28.99 8.46 -13.66
CA ILE A 330 -29.94 9.34 -14.36
C ILE A 330 -29.39 10.00 -15.63
N LYS A 331 -28.06 9.96 -15.81
CA LYS A 331 -27.39 10.53 -17.00
C LYS A 331 -27.07 9.43 -18.00
N PRO A 332 -27.89 9.21 -19.05
CA PRO A 332 -27.63 8.19 -20.04
C PRO A 332 -26.38 8.55 -20.85
N ILE A 333 -25.43 7.65 -20.89
CA ILE A 333 -24.22 7.81 -21.68
C ILE A 333 -24.52 7.35 -23.11
N LYS A 334 -24.48 8.28 -24.04
CA LYS A 334 -24.65 8.00 -25.47
C LYS A 334 -23.41 7.29 -26.00
N THR A 335 -23.45 5.97 -26.09
CA THR A 335 -22.38 5.18 -26.70
C THR A 335 -22.72 4.89 -28.15
N ASN A 336 -22.13 5.65 -29.07
CA ASN A 336 -22.34 5.46 -30.52
C ASN A 336 -21.44 4.37 -31.13
N GLN A 337 -20.74 3.55 -30.34
CA GLN A 337 -19.76 2.61 -30.88
C GLN A 337 -20.08 1.17 -30.47
N LEU A 338 -20.62 0.42 -31.42
CA LEU A 338 -20.65 -1.03 -31.44
C LEU A 338 -19.24 -1.54 -31.72
N SER A 339 -18.44 -1.78 -30.70
CA SER A 339 -17.12 -2.39 -30.88
C SER A 339 -17.20 -3.87 -30.57
N GLN A 340 -17.08 -4.68 -31.61
CA GLN A 340 -16.93 -6.13 -31.43
C GLN A 340 -15.58 -6.42 -30.80
N TYR A 341 -15.59 -7.14 -29.66
CA TYR A 341 -14.38 -7.69 -29.06
C TYR A 341 -14.11 -9.07 -29.65
N ASN A 342 -12.85 -9.34 -29.91
CA ASN A 342 -12.40 -10.70 -30.16
C ASN A 342 -11.78 -11.24 -28.86
N PHE A 343 -12.04 -12.50 -28.49
CA PHE A 343 -11.45 -13.14 -27.32
C PHE A 343 -9.92 -13.17 -27.33
N LEU A 344 -9.32 -13.18 -28.52
CA LEU A 344 -7.86 -13.10 -28.71
C LEU A 344 -7.44 -11.69 -29.11
N SER A 345 -7.88 -10.68 -28.35
CA SER A 345 -7.50 -9.26 -28.56
C SER A 345 -6.91 -8.68 -27.29
N LYS A 346 -6.07 -7.66 -27.45
CA LYS A 346 -5.52 -6.88 -26.33
C LYS A 346 -6.62 -6.26 -25.47
N ASP A 347 -7.71 -5.81 -26.09
CA ASP A 347 -8.86 -5.23 -25.42
C ASP A 347 -9.46 -6.22 -24.41
N PHE A 348 -9.70 -7.46 -24.86
CA PHE A 348 -10.31 -8.50 -24.03
C PHE A 348 -9.41 -8.89 -22.85
N PHE A 349 -8.11 -9.07 -23.06
CA PHE A 349 -7.18 -9.40 -21.99
C PHE A 349 -7.08 -8.27 -20.95
N LEU A 350 -7.16 -6.99 -21.38
CA LEU A 350 -7.20 -5.88 -20.44
C LEU A 350 -8.52 -5.84 -19.64
N ILE A 351 -9.65 -6.22 -20.25
CA ILE A 351 -10.93 -6.36 -19.54
C ILE A 351 -10.86 -7.46 -18.47
N ILE A 352 -10.31 -8.63 -18.81
CA ILE A 352 -10.14 -9.74 -17.84
C ILE A 352 -9.16 -9.32 -16.73
N ASN A 353 -8.05 -8.68 -17.06
CA ASN A 353 -7.13 -8.16 -16.05
C ASN A 353 -7.82 -7.17 -15.10
N ASN A 354 -8.64 -6.26 -15.63
CA ASN A 354 -9.41 -5.33 -14.81
C ASN A 354 -10.42 -6.07 -13.90
N LEU A 355 -11.08 -7.10 -14.40
CA LEU A 355 -11.96 -7.93 -13.59
C LEU A 355 -11.20 -8.57 -12.42
N LEU A 356 -10.06 -9.21 -12.70
CA LEU A 356 -9.26 -9.88 -11.66
C LEU A 356 -8.71 -8.87 -10.63
N LEU A 357 -8.29 -7.69 -11.05
CA LEU A 357 -7.87 -6.62 -10.14
C LEU A 357 -9.02 -6.17 -9.23
N ILE A 358 -10.22 -5.98 -9.77
CA ILE A 358 -11.37 -5.57 -8.96
C ILE A 358 -11.83 -6.68 -8.02
N VAL A 359 -11.82 -7.92 -8.46
CA VAL A 359 -12.13 -9.06 -7.58
C VAL A 359 -11.13 -9.14 -6.44
N SER A 360 -9.82 -8.95 -6.71
CA SER A 360 -8.80 -8.87 -5.67
C SER A 360 -9.07 -7.73 -4.69
N ALA A 361 -9.36 -6.52 -5.19
CA ALA A 361 -9.65 -5.36 -4.35
C ALA A 361 -10.88 -5.58 -3.46
N LEU A 362 -11.96 -6.13 -4.01
CA LEU A 362 -13.18 -6.44 -3.26
C LEU A 362 -12.97 -7.56 -2.25
N THR A 363 -12.17 -8.58 -2.58
CA THR A 363 -11.82 -9.67 -1.65
C THR A 363 -11.03 -9.14 -0.46
N ILE A 364 -10.02 -8.28 -0.71
CA ILE A 364 -9.24 -7.63 0.36
C ILE A 364 -10.15 -6.73 1.19
N PHE A 365 -11.02 -5.96 0.55
CA PHE A 365 -11.97 -5.07 1.22
C PHE A 365 -12.90 -5.85 2.15
N VAL A 366 -13.55 -6.91 1.66
CA VAL A 366 -14.42 -7.76 2.48
C VAL A 366 -13.64 -8.37 3.63
N GLY A 367 -12.46 -8.97 3.38
CA GLY A 367 -11.61 -9.53 4.43
C GLY A 367 -11.25 -8.51 5.52
N THR A 368 -11.04 -7.25 5.13
CA THR A 368 -10.65 -6.18 6.07
C THR A 368 -11.81 -5.71 6.94
N ILE A 369 -13.01 -5.53 6.36
CA ILE A 369 -14.15 -4.96 7.11
C ILE A 369 -15.04 -6.02 7.76
N TYR A 370 -14.96 -7.29 7.33
CA TYR A 370 -15.84 -8.36 7.79
C TYR A 370 -15.80 -8.59 9.30
N PRO A 371 -14.63 -8.59 9.98
CA PRO A 371 -14.58 -8.71 11.43
C PRO A 371 -15.42 -7.65 12.14
N MET A 372 -15.33 -6.40 11.70
CA MET A 372 -16.11 -5.29 12.25
C MET A 372 -17.61 -5.47 12.02
N ILE A 373 -18.00 -5.88 10.82
CA ILE A 373 -19.42 -6.12 10.49
C ILE A 373 -19.97 -7.25 11.37
N LEU A 374 -19.23 -8.34 11.51
CA LEU A 374 -19.66 -9.49 12.30
C LEU A 374 -19.81 -9.11 13.78
N GLU A 375 -18.84 -8.38 14.33
CA GLU A 375 -18.90 -7.92 15.73
C GLU A 375 -20.11 -6.99 15.97
N ILE A 376 -20.41 -6.06 15.07
CA ILE A 376 -21.56 -5.15 15.21
C ILE A 376 -22.91 -5.92 15.15
N PHE A 377 -23.08 -6.89 14.23
CA PHE A 377 -24.36 -7.54 14.01
C PHE A 377 -24.60 -8.77 14.88
N SER A 378 -23.57 -9.50 15.25
CA SER A 378 -23.70 -10.78 15.99
C SER A 378 -22.95 -10.79 17.34
N GLY A 379 -22.13 -9.80 17.61
CA GLY A 379 -21.23 -9.78 18.77
C GLY A 379 -20.06 -10.79 18.68
N GLU A 380 -19.96 -11.56 17.58
CA GLU A 380 -18.87 -12.50 17.38
C GLU A 380 -17.60 -11.79 16.95
N ARG A 381 -16.47 -12.13 17.58
CA ARG A 381 -15.15 -11.64 17.20
C ARG A 381 -14.37 -12.68 16.44
N ILE A 382 -13.83 -12.30 15.28
CA ILE A 382 -12.94 -13.14 14.47
C ILE A 382 -11.70 -12.34 14.05
N SER A 383 -10.61 -13.05 13.76
CA SER A 383 -9.45 -12.48 13.07
C SER A 383 -9.42 -12.89 11.60
N VAL A 384 -9.00 -11.97 10.73
CA VAL A 384 -8.76 -12.23 9.31
C VAL A 384 -7.33 -11.81 9.00
N GLY A 385 -6.42 -12.76 8.96
CA GLY A 385 -4.99 -12.51 8.79
C GLY A 385 -4.42 -13.11 7.50
N THR A 386 -3.10 -13.16 7.43
CA THR A 386 -2.31 -13.66 6.29
C THR A 386 -2.84 -14.98 5.69
N PRO A 387 -3.25 -16.02 6.47
CA PRO A 387 -3.74 -17.26 5.90
C PRO A 387 -4.98 -17.11 5.01
N PHE A 388 -5.90 -16.20 5.38
CA PHE A 388 -7.09 -15.91 4.57
C PHE A 388 -6.70 -15.29 3.21
N TYR A 389 -5.86 -14.25 3.23
CA TYR A 389 -5.45 -13.55 2.01
C TYR A 389 -4.58 -14.43 1.10
N THR A 390 -3.75 -15.29 1.68
CA THR A 390 -2.95 -16.26 0.92
C THR A 390 -3.83 -17.23 0.13
N ILE A 391 -4.91 -17.73 0.75
CA ILE A 391 -5.80 -18.71 0.09
C ILE A 391 -6.71 -18.03 -0.94
N THR A 392 -7.16 -16.79 -0.68
CA THR A 392 -8.20 -16.15 -1.50
C THR A 392 -7.65 -15.17 -2.54
N VAL A 393 -6.63 -14.39 -2.20
CA VAL A 393 -6.11 -13.30 -3.05
C VAL A 393 -4.95 -13.77 -3.93
N ILE A 394 -4.00 -14.57 -3.39
CA ILE A 394 -2.82 -15.00 -4.14
C ILE A 394 -3.17 -15.77 -5.43
N PRO A 395 -4.16 -16.73 -5.45
CA PRO A 395 -4.55 -17.38 -6.70
C PRO A 395 -5.09 -16.42 -7.76
N ILE A 396 -5.82 -15.37 -7.35
CA ILE A 396 -6.35 -14.36 -8.28
C ILE A 396 -5.22 -13.52 -8.86
N ILE A 397 -4.28 -13.07 -8.00
CA ILE A 397 -3.09 -12.32 -8.42
C ILE A 397 -2.19 -13.18 -9.33
N PHE A 398 -2.05 -14.45 -9.04
CA PHE A 398 -1.31 -15.38 -9.90
C PHE A 398 -1.94 -15.47 -11.30
N LEU A 399 -3.25 -15.69 -11.39
CA LEU A 399 -3.97 -15.72 -12.67
C LEU A 399 -3.82 -14.38 -13.43
N PHE A 400 -4.00 -13.26 -12.75
CA PHE A 400 -3.75 -11.93 -13.30
C PHE A 400 -2.34 -11.82 -13.87
N SER A 401 -1.33 -12.25 -13.11
CA SER A 401 0.09 -12.12 -13.46
C SER A 401 0.49 -13.02 -14.64
N VAL A 402 -0.15 -14.18 -14.81
CA VAL A 402 0.02 -15.04 -15.98
C VAL A 402 -0.59 -14.40 -17.23
N LEU A 403 -1.76 -13.76 -17.09
CA LEU A 403 -2.48 -13.17 -18.23
C LEU A 403 -1.96 -11.80 -18.65
N ALA A 404 -1.40 -11.02 -17.72
CA ALA A 404 -0.95 -9.66 -18.00
C ALA A 404 0.06 -9.55 -19.15
N PRO A 405 1.12 -10.39 -19.26
CA PRO A 405 2.04 -10.35 -20.39
C PRO A 405 1.42 -10.77 -21.71
N MET A 406 0.37 -11.60 -21.71
CA MET A 406 -0.29 -12.02 -22.94
C MET A 406 -0.86 -10.83 -23.74
N ALA A 407 -1.34 -9.80 -23.05
CA ALA A 407 -1.81 -8.57 -23.68
C ALA A 407 -0.72 -7.85 -24.50
N ILE A 408 0.57 -8.10 -24.24
CA ILE A 408 1.70 -7.53 -24.97
C ILE A 408 1.77 -8.06 -26.39
N PHE A 409 1.51 -9.35 -26.58
CA PHE A 409 1.62 -10.05 -27.87
C PHE A 409 0.39 -9.83 -28.76
N LEU A 410 -0.72 -9.38 -28.19
CA LEU A 410 -1.99 -9.28 -28.90
C LEU A 410 -2.21 -7.91 -29.57
N PRO A 411 -2.86 -7.88 -30.74
CA PRO A 411 -3.26 -6.64 -31.40
C PRO A 411 -4.50 -6.02 -30.76
N TRP A 412 -4.73 -4.74 -31.04
CA TRP A 412 -5.96 -4.05 -30.70
C TRP A 412 -7.11 -4.44 -31.67
N GLY A 413 -8.28 -4.76 -31.15
CA GLY A 413 -9.50 -4.97 -31.96
C GLY A 413 -9.58 -6.31 -32.68
N LYS A 414 -10.03 -6.32 -33.94
CA LYS A 414 -10.22 -7.53 -34.75
C LYS A 414 -8.90 -8.10 -35.27
N LEU A 415 -8.83 -9.43 -35.27
CA LEU A 415 -7.65 -10.18 -35.65
C LEU A 415 -7.46 -10.34 -37.16
N LYS A 416 -6.27 -9.99 -37.68
CA LYS A 416 -5.49 -10.86 -38.57
C LYS A 416 -4.27 -11.27 -37.74
N VAL A 417 -4.26 -12.46 -37.15
CA VAL A 417 -3.20 -12.93 -36.27
C VAL A 417 -2.33 -13.90 -37.02
N ASN A 418 -1.11 -13.48 -37.29
CA ASN A 418 0.00 -14.42 -37.24
C ASN A 418 0.41 -14.47 -35.73
N PHE A 419 -0.18 -15.40 -34.98
CA PHE A 419 0.10 -15.56 -33.59
C PHE A 419 1.52 -16.09 -33.44
N GLU A 420 2.36 -15.38 -32.68
CA GLU A 420 3.77 -15.78 -32.49
C GLU A 420 3.88 -16.89 -31.44
N TYR A 421 3.12 -18.00 -31.62
CA TYR A 421 3.06 -19.13 -30.67
C TYR A 421 4.44 -19.63 -30.25
N LEU A 422 5.36 -19.78 -31.24
CA LEU A 422 6.71 -20.24 -30.98
C LEU A 422 7.47 -19.31 -30.03
N LYS A 423 7.31 -18.00 -30.15
CA LYS A 423 8.00 -17.04 -29.29
C LYS A 423 7.44 -17.05 -27.87
N ILE A 424 6.11 -17.17 -27.73
CA ILE A 424 5.48 -17.31 -26.42
C ILE A 424 5.95 -18.61 -25.77
N PHE A 425 5.95 -19.72 -26.49
CA PHE A 425 6.44 -21.01 -26.00
C PHE A 425 7.90 -20.93 -25.56
N LEU A 426 8.77 -20.31 -26.36
CA LEU A 426 10.18 -20.13 -26.02
C LEU A 426 10.37 -19.28 -24.75
N LEU A 427 9.60 -18.19 -24.58
CA LEU A 427 9.67 -17.36 -23.38
C LEU A 427 9.18 -18.11 -22.15
N LEU A 428 8.12 -18.94 -22.26
CA LEU A 428 7.65 -19.80 -21.19
C LEU A 428 8.69 -20.88 -20.83
N ALA A 429 9.32 -21.51 -21.83
CA ALA A 429 10.38 -22.48 -21.60
C ALA A 429 11.59 -21.86 -20.90
N VAL A 430 12.02 -20.67 -21.31
CA VAL A 430 13.11 -19.93 -20.64
C VAL A 430 12.70 -19.51 -19.24
N SER A 431 11.44 -19.10 -19.01
CA SER A 431 10.93 -18.80 -17.65
C SER A 431 10.98 -20.03 -16.75
N SER A 432 10.55 -21.21 -17.26
CA SER A 432 10.62 -22.48 -16.54
C SER A 432 12.06 -22.88 -16.20
N PHE A 433 13.00 -22.66 -17.14
CA PHE A 433 14.41 -22.93 -16.93
C PHE A 433 15.02 -22.08 -15.80
N PHE A 434 14.74 -20.76 -15.80
CA PHE A 434 15.19 -19.90 -14.70
C PHE A 434 14.52 -20.25 -13.37
N THR A 435 13.23 -20.63 -13.39
CA THR A 435 12.54 -21.10 -12.19
C THR A 435 13.22 -22.34 -11.62
N TRP A 436 13.59 -23.31 -12.48
CA TRP A 436 14.31 -24.50 -12.06
C TRP A 436 15.68 -24.18 -11.44
N ILE A 437 16.44 -23.23 -12.02
CA ILE A 437 17.70 -22.76 -11.44
C ILE A 437 17.47 -22.16 -10.05
N PHE A 438 16.46 -21.28 -9.90
CA PHE A 438 16.15 -20.62 -8.64
C PHE A 438 15.62 -21.62 -7.59
N TYR A 439 14.86 -22.64 -8.01
CA TYR A 439 14.41 -23.73 -7.15
C TYR A 439 15.62 -24.44 -6.49
N ILE A 440 16.63 -24.81 -7.29
CA ILE A 440 17.82 -25.47 -6.78
C ILE A 440 18.68 -24.52 -5.92
N TYR A 441 18.87 -23.29 -6.38
CA TYR A 441 19.82 -22.37 -5.75
C TYR A 441 19.30 -21.78 -4.42
N PHE A 442 18.01 -21.47 -4.31
CA PHE A 442 17.39 -20.89 -3.13
C PHE A 442 16.59 -21.88 -2.29
N ASP A 443 16.56 -23.15 -2.66
CA ASP A 443 15.80 -24.20 -1.99
C ASP A 443 14.31 -23.81 -1.78
N VAL A 444 13.64 -23.42 -2.86
CA VAL A 444 12.27 -22.92 -2.81
C VAL A 444 11.29 -24.09 -2.70
N GLN A 445 11.01 -24.54 -1.48
CA GLN A 445 10.14 -25.71 -1.22
C GLN A 445 8.65 -25.42 -1.46
N ASN A 446 8.21 -24.15 -1.25
CA ASN A 446 6.81 -23.79 -1.34
C ASN A 446 6.33 -23.66 -2.80
N ILE A 447 5.24 -24.38 -3.15
CA ILE A 447 4.68 -24.38 -4.51
C ILE A 447 4.21 -23.00 -4.96
N PHE A 448 3.61 -22.19 -4.08
CA PHE A 448 3.16 -20.83 -4.43
C PHE A 448 4.34 -19.91 -4.72
N SER A 449 5.44 -20.06 -3.99
CA SER A 449 6.67 -19.32 -4.23
C SER A 449 7.31 -19.71 -5.55
N ASN A 450 7.35 -21.01 -5.90
CA ASN A 450 7.83 -21.49 -7.19
C ASN A 450 6.99 -20.95 -8.35
N LEU A 451 5.66 -20.95 -8.21
CA LEU A 451 4.75 -20.33 -9.18
C LEU A 451 5.00 -18.82 -9.28
N GLY A 452 5.27 -18.15 -8.17
CA GLY A 452 5.64 -16.74 -8.16
C GLY A 452 6.95 -16.45 -8.89
N VAL A 453 7.98 -17.28 -8.70
CA VAL A 453 9.27 -17.19 -9.44
C VAL A 453 9.03 -17.39 -10.94
N PHE A 454 8.24 -18.39 -11.34
CA PHE A 454 7.89 -18.62 -12.73
C PHE A 454 7.22 -17.40 -13.36
N VAL A 455 6.19 -16.87 -12.72
CA VAL A 455 5.45 -15.69 -13.20
C VAL A 455 6.34 -14.45 -13.25
N SER A 456 7.26 -14.28 -12.30
CA SER A 456 8.19 -13.16 -12.31
C SER A 456 9.07 -13.17 -13.56
N PHE A 457 9.69 -14.32 -13.88
CA PHE A 457 10.49 -14.46 -15.11
C PHE A 457 9.64 -14.33 -16.37
N TRP A 458 8.40 -14.85 -16.36
CA TRP A 458 7.47 -14.67 -17.47
C TRP A 458 7.19 -13.17 -17.75
N ILE A 459 6.91 -12.37 -16.69
CA ILE A 459 6.67 -10.93 -16.81
C ILE A 459 7.95 -10.20 -17.25
N ILE A 460 9.10 -10.50 -16.63
CA ILE A 460 10.39 -9.87 -16.94
C ILE A 460 10.76 -10.11 -18.40
N LEU A 461 10.75 -11.37 -18.84
CA LEU A 461 11.15 -11.74 -20.21
C LEU A 461 10.18 -11.20 -21.25
N ALA A 462 8.87 -11.21 -20.99
CA ALA A 462 7.89 -10.60 -21.87
C ALA A 462 8.07 -9.07 -21.97
N SER A 463 8.42 -8.40 -20.88
CA SER A 463 8.72 -6.97 -20.87
C SER A 463 9.97 -6.66 -21.68
N LEU A 464 11.03 -7.44 -21.52
CA LEU A 464 12.28 -7.32 -22.29
C LEU A 464 12.04 -7.58 -23.78
N TYR A 465 11.19 -8.57 -24.12
CA TYR A 465 10.87 -8.89 -25.50
C TYR A 465 10.26 -7.70 -26.27
N VAL A 466 9.45 -6.86 -25.61
CA VAL A 466 8.85 -5.65 -26.24
C VAL A 466 9.90 -4.68 -26.75
N LEU A 467 11.07 -4.59 -26.10
CA LEU A 467 12.15 -3.71 -26.54
C LEU A 467 12.85 -4.21 -27.81
N ILE A 468 12.76 -5.52 -28.08
CA ILE A 468 13.46 -6.21 -29.18
C ILE A 468 12.63 -6.23 -30.47
N ILE A 469 11.31 -6.06 -30.38
CA ILE A 469 10.42 -6.09 -31.56
C ILE A 469 10.72 -4.92 -32.47
N LYS A 470 11.39 -5.20 -33.60
CA LYS A 470 11.88 -4.20 -34.55
C LYS A 470 10.82 -3.27 -35.14
N ASN A 471 9.56 -3.69 -35.21
CA ASN A 471 8.49 -3.00 -35.95
C ASN A 471 7.56 -2.14 -35.06
N LYS A 472 7.79 -2.04 -33.74
CA LYS A 472 7.00 -1.21 -32.84
C LYS A 472 7.91 -0.28 -32.04
N LYS A 473 7.51 1.00 -31.92
CA LYS A 473 8.20 1.90 -30.97
C LYS A 473 8.01 1.36 -29.56
N PRO A 474 9.07 1.09 -28.79
CA PRO A 474 8.95 0.57 -27.45
C PRO A 474 8.22 1.60 -26.54
N SER A 475 7.29 1.10 -25.75
CA SER A 475 6.65 1.90 -24.70
C SER A 475 7.46 1.77 -23.42
N PHE A 476 8.41 2.67 -23.18
CA PHE A 476 9.20 2.67 -21.95
C PHE A 476 8.36 2.70 -20.67
N PRO A 477 7.26 3.49 -20.57
CA PRO A 477 6.38 3.43 -19.42
C PRO A 477 5.86 2.01 -19.13
N SER A 478 5.36 1.33 -20.15
CA SER A 478 4.88 -0.04 -20.02
C SER A 478 6.01 -1.03 -19.69
N PHE A 479 7.17 -0.85 -20.29
CA PHE A 479 8.35 -1.67 -20.03
C PHE A 479 8.75 -1.62 -18.55
N PHE A 480 9.00 -0.42 -18.02
CA PHE A 480 9.42 -0.28 -16.62
C PHE A 480 8.31 -0.67 -15.64
N GLY A 481 7.04 -0.35 -15.95
CA GLY A 481 5.91 -0.72 -15.11
C GLY A 481 5.78 -2.24 -14.92
N HIS A 482 5.93 -3.03 -15.99
CA HIS A 482 5.83 -4.49 -15.88
C HIS A 482 7.14 -5.14 -15.44
N LEU A 483 8.31 -4.63 -15.90
CA LEU A 483 9.62 -5.11 -15.42
C LEU A 483 9.71 -4.99 -13.90
N GLY A 484 9.35 -3.83 -13.36
CA GLY A 484 9.37 -3.61 -11.92
C GLY A 484 8.43 -4.55 -11.17
N LEU A 485 7.22 -4.79 -11.70
CA LEU A 485 6.28 -5.77 -11.13
C LEU A 485 6.88 -7.18 -11.10
N GLY A 486 7.53 -7.62 -12.17
CA GLY A 486 8.20 -8.92 -12.19
C GLY A 486 9.32 -9.01 -11.15
N ILE A 487 10.14 -7.97 -11.00
CA ILE A 487 11.22 -7.91 -9.99
C ILE A 487 10.65 -7.95 -8.57
N LEU A 488 9.53 -7.21 -8.31
CA LEU A 488 8.84 -7.21 -7.02
C LEU A 488 8.35 -8.62 -6.66
N ILE A 489 7.66 -9.29 -7.60
CA ILE A 489 7.15 -10.67 -7.38
C ILE A 489 8.30 -11.64 -7.10
N LEU A 490 9.44 -11.50 -7.80
CA LEU A 490 10.62 -12.31 -7.56
C LEU A 490 11.14 -12.13 -6.13
N GLY A 491 11.30 -10.87 -5.70
CA GLY A 491 11.73 -10.54 -4.34
C GLY A 491 10.80 -11.12 -3.27
N CYS A 492 9.47 -10.95 -3.41
CA CYS A 492 8.49 -11.54 -2.50
C CYS A 492 8.60 -13.07 -2.45
N SER A 493 8.63 -13.72 -3.62
CA SER A 493 8.62 -15.19 -3.71
C SER A 493 9.84 -15.83 -3.07
N ILE A 494 11.02 -15.29 -3.31
CA ILE A 494 12.27 -15.82 -2.76
C ILE A 494 12.44 -15.44 -1.28
N SER A 495 12.18 -14.18 -0.92
CA SER A 495 12.36 -13.73 0.46
C SER A 495 11.44 -14.46 1.45
N ILE A 496 10.21 -14.78 1.07
CA ILE A 496 9.26 -15.49 1.94
C ILE A 496 9.62 -16.97 2.08
N SER A 497 10.01 -17.64 0.99
CA SER A 497 10.23 -19.10 1.00
C SER A 497 11.58 -19.54 1.49
N SER A 498 12.62 -18.71 1.31
CA SER A 498 14.01 -19.12 1.52
C SER A 498 14.71 -18.33 2.64
N GLN A 499 13.93 -17.62 3.48
CA GLN A 499 14.48 -16.95 4.66
C GLN A 499 14.90 -17.99 5.71
N LYS A 500 16.01 -17.71 6.39
CA LYS A 500 16.46 -18.45 7.55
C LYS A 500 16.36 -17.56 8.78
N GLN A 501 16.03 -18.15 9.94
CA GLN A 501 15.80 -17.42 11.17
C GLN A 501 16.44 -18.16 12.34
N TYR A 502 17.00 -17.39 13.26
CA TYR A 502 17.35 -17.80 14.60
C TYR A 502 16.62 -16.91 15.60
N GLU A 503 16.01 -17.48 16.62
CA GLU A 503 15.45 -16.79 17.76
C GLU A 503 15.79 -17.55 19.02
N GLY A 504 16.53 -16.91 19.92
CA GLY A 504 16.92 -17.54 21.17
C GLY A 504 17.88 -16.70 22.00
N PRO A 505 18.24 -17.21 23.20
CA PRO A 505 19.28 -16.61 24.00
C PRO A 505 20.65 -16.72 23.31
N LEU A 506 21.45 -15.68 23.43
CA LEU A 506 22.82 -15.65 22.91
C LEU A 506 23.76 -15.01 23.93
N SER A 507 24.82 -15.71 24.26
CA SER A 507 25.82 -15.25 25.21
C SER A 507 26.90 -14.44 24.51
N PHE A 508 27.60 -13.56 25.24
CA PHE A 508 28.75 -12.84 24.68
C PHE A 508 29.80 -13.80 24.15
N ASN A 509 30.36 -13.49 23.01
CA ASN A 509 31.33 -14.28 22.23
C ASN A 509 30.79 -15.59 21.65
N GLU A 510 29.53 -15.92 21.81
CA GLU A 510 28.88 -17.04 21.14
C GLU A 510 28.68 -16.77 19.64
N ASN A 511 28.71 -17.84 18.84
CA ASN A 511 28.60 -17.77 17.39
C ASN A 511 27.41 -18.58 16.91
N ILE A 512 26.68 -18.00 15.96
CA ILE A 512 25.59 -18.66 15.23
C ILE A 512 25.87 -18.58 13.74
N VAL A 513 25.60 -19.66 13.02
CA VAL A 513 25.66 -19.70 11.57
C VAL A 513 24.25 -19.55 11.01
N ILE A 514 24.04 -18.52 10.17
CA ILE A 514 22.77 -18.27 9.51
C ILE A 514 23.00 -17.94 8.02
N GLY A 515 22.46 -18.76 7.14
CA GLY A 515 22.85 -18.72 5.73
C GLY A 515 24.36 -18.90 5.58
N ASP A 516 25.00 -18.00 4.86
CA ASP A 516 26.47 -18.01 4.64
C ASP A 516 27.24 -17.15 5.66
N PHE A 517 26.58 -16.67 6.71
CA PHE A 517 27.19 -15.78 7.67
C PHE A 517 27.39 -16.48 9.02
N LYS A 518 28.56 -16.28 9.61
CA LYS A 518 28.81 -16.58 11.01
C LYS A 518 28.61 -15.26 11.79
N VAL A 519 27.60 -15.24 12.62
CA VAL A 519 27.23 -14.08 13.46
C VAL A 519 27.78 -14.32 14.85
N LYS A 520 28.60 -13.41 15.36
CA LYS A 520 29.15 -13.42 16.71
C LYS A 520 28.58 -12.25 17.49
N PHE A 521 28.03 -12.51 18.68
CA PHE A 521 27.59 -11.47 19.60
C PHE A 521 28.78 -11.01 20.44
N LEU A 522 29.12 -9.72 20.41
CA LEU A 522 30.33 -9.21 21.04
C LEU A 522 30.04 -8.70 22.45
N ASP A 523 29.22 -7.66 22.56
CA ASP A 523 28.90 -6.97 23.80
C ASP A 523 27.60 -6.16 23.68
N VAL A 524 27.21 -5.53 24.79
CA VAL A 524 26.13 -4.52 24.85
C VAL A 524 26.62 -3.32 25.64
N GLU A 525 26.56 -2.14 25.04
CA GLU A 525 26.90 -0.88 25.67
C GLU A 525 25.64 -0.01 25.86
N ASP A 526 25.51 0.60 27.05
CA ASP A 526 24.44 1.57 27.29
C ASP A 526 24.89 2.97 26.88
N GLY A 527 23.99 3.71 26.25
CA GLY A 527 24.26 5.04 25.73
C GLY A 527 23.04 5.98 25.85
N THR A 528 23.20 7.20 25.32
CA THR A 528 22.12 8.20 25.31
C THR A 528 22.03 8.83 23.93
N GLY A 529 20.83 8.89 23.37
CA GLY A 529 20.49 9.60 22.15
C GLY A 529 19.91 11.01 22.44
N PRO A 530 19.40 11.70 21.42
CA PRO A 530 18.86 13.04 21.56
C PRO A 530 17.70 13.16 22.57
N ASN A 531 16.82 12.15 22.64
CA ASN A 531 15.65 12.11 23.51
C ASN A 531 15.32 10.70 24.01
N TYR A 532 16.32 9.79 23.97
CA TYR A 532 16.19 8.40 24.44
C TYR A 532 17.47 7.93 25.14
N ILE A 533 17.35 6.84 25.87
CA ILE A 533 18.45 6.05 26.41
C ILE A 533 18.45 4.74 25.63
N ASN A 534 19.61 4.26 25.21
CA ASN A 534 19.73 3.03 24.44
C ASN A 534 20.68 2.01 25.03
N SER A 535 20.41 0.72 24.76
CA SER A 535 21.35 -0.37 24.90
C SER A 535 21.71 -0.84 23.48
N THR A 536 22.97 -0.74 23.11
CA THR A 536 23.48 -1.06 21.76
C THR A 536 24.21 -2.36 21.77
N GLY A 537 23.64 -3.41 21.17
CA GLY A 537 24.29 -4.70 20.96
C GLY A 537 25.20 -4.66 19.74
N SER A 538 26.45 -5.07 19.93
CA SER A 538 27.48 -5.16 18.88
C SER A 538 27.59 -6.59 18.38
N PHE A 539 27.55 -6.76 17.05
CA PHE A 539 27.64 -8.05 16.38
C PHE A 539 28.74 -8.03 15.32
N SER A 540 29.47 -9.14 15.21
CA SER A 540 30.45 -9.35 14.15
C SER A 540 29.91 -10.37 13.16
N LEU A 541 29.80 -9.98 11.90
CA LEU A 541 29.36 -10.82 10.78
C LEU A 541 30.60 -11.27 10.00
N GLU A 542 30.88 -12.56 9.97
CA GLU A 542 31.96 -13.14 9.18
C GLU A 542 31.40 -13.88 7.97
N LYS A 543 31.92 -13.56 6.77
CA LYS A 543 31.63 -14.27 5.51
C LYS A 543 32.89 -14.31 4.64
N SER A 544 33.35 -15.51 4.29
CA SER A 544 34.52 -15.71 3.43
C SER A 544 35.77 -14.91 3.88
N GLY A 545 36.04 -14.91 5.19
CA GLY A 545 37.20 -14.23 5.80
C GLY A 545 37.08 -12.71 5.93
N ARG A 546 35.94 -12.11 5.55
CA ARG A 546 35.64 -10.70 5.77
C ARG A 546 34.77 -10.54 7.02
N ILE A 547 35.21 -9.65 7.91
CA ILE A 547 34.51 -9.31 9.14
C ILE A 547 33.83 -7.95 8.95
N ILE A 548 32.56 -7.85 9.35
CA ILE A 548 31.73 -6.64 9.29
C ILE A 548 31.07 -6.48 10.66
N ASN A 549 31.21 -5.31 11.25
CA ASN A 549 30.52 -4.99 12.49
C ASN A 549 29.14 -4.43 12.20
N LEU A 550 28.16 -4.86 12.98
CA LEU A 550 26.75 -4.42 12.90
C LEU A 550 26.25 -4.18 14.31
N THR A 551 25.42 -3.13 14.47
CA THR A 551 24.80 -2.81 15.74
C THR A 551 23.28 -2.91 15.64
N ALA A 552 22.64 -3.36 16.71
CA ALA A 552 21.19 -3.32 16.89
C ALA A 552 20.90 -2.66 18.25
N GLU A 553 19.88 -1.79 18.30
CA GLU A 553 19.61 -1.00 19.50
C GLU A 553 18.25 -1.32 20.10
N LYS A 554 18.18 -1.17 21.39
CA LYS A 554 16.93 -1.08 22.15
C LYS A 554 16.88 0.29 22.80
N ARG A 555 15.87 1.10 22.48
CA ARG A 555 15.73 2.48 22.91
C ARG A 555 14.60 2.63 23.92
N PHE A 556 14.84 3.33 24.99
CA PHE A 556 13.83 3.77 25.93
C PHE A 556 13.65 5.28 25.85
N TYR A 557 12.43 5.72 25.62
CA TYR A 557 12.05 7.13 25.54
C TYR A 557 11.43 7.58 26.87
N PRO A 558 12.14 8.39 27.67
CA PRO A 558 11.70 8.74 29.02
C PRO A 558 10.41 9.56 29.06
N VAL A 559 10.19 10.44 28.07
CA VAL A 559 8.98 11.29 27.99
C VAL A 559 7.75 10.43 27.69
N GLU A 560 7.82 9.59 26.68
CA GLU A 560 6.73 8.74 26.20
C GLU A 560 6.58 7.44 27.02
N LYS A 561 7.57 7.13 27.90
CA LYS A 561 7.65 5.90 28.69
C LYS A 561 7.50 4.63 27.84
N SER A 562 8.09 4.64 26.68
CA SER A 562 7.94 3.60 25.66
C SER A 562 9.32 3.07 25.23
N ILE A 563 9.34 1.81 24.78
CA ILE A 563 10.53 1.13 24.29
C ILE A 563 10.33 0.84 22.81
N THR A 564 11.37 1.10 22.00
CA THR A 564 11.47 0.65 20.61
C THR A 564 12.70 -0.24 20.41
N THR A 565 12.71 -0.98 19.30
CA THR A 565 13.84 -1.80 18.89
C THR A 565 14.26 -1.38 17.50
N GLU A 566 15.54 -1.00 17.36
CA GLU A 566 16.14 -0.60 16.08
C GLU A 566 16.92 -1.76 15.52
N ALA A 567 16.50 -2.23 14.36
CA ALA A 567 17.12 -3.39 13.73
C ALA A 567 18.51 -3.06 13.17
N GLY A 568 19.49 -3.91 13.45
CA GLY A 568 20.74 -3.94 12.72
C GLY A 568 20.54 -4.62 11.37
N ILE A 569 20.76 -3.89 10.26
CA ILE A 569 20.54 -4.42 8.90
C ILE A 569 21.82 -4.30 8.08
N TYR A 570 22.36 -5.42 7.65
CA TYR A 570 23.44 -5.48 6.68
C TYR A 570 22.93 -5.98 5.32
N SER A 571 23.11 -5.15 4.28
CA SER A 571 22.68 -5.47 2.90
C SER A 571 23.85 -5.92 2.04
N LYS A 572 23.72 -7.09 1.38
CA LYS A 572 24.66 -7.57 0.37
C LYS A 572 23.93 -8.30 -0.76
N TYR A 573 24.21 -7.90 -2.01
CA TYR A 573 23.62 -8.51 -3.21
C TYR A 573 22.08 -8.66 -3.13
N PHE A 574 21.38 -7.58 -2.70
CA PHE A 574 19.94 -7.53 -2.50
C PHE A 574 19.39 -8.41 -1.36
N SER A 575 20.25 -9.12 -0.63
CA SER A 575 19.88 -9.92 0.55
C SER A 575 20.28 -9.19 1.82
N HIS A 576 19.53 -9.43 2.91
CA HIS A 576 19.78 -8.80 4.21
C HIS A 576 20.12 -9.84 5.28
N ILE A 577 21.08 -9.51 6.14
CA ILE A 577 21.13 -9.97 7.53
C ILE A 577 20.43 -8.92 8.36
N TYR A 578 19.47 -9.35 9.16
CA TYR A 578 18.61 -8.51 9.97
C TYR A 578 18.68 -9.01 11.42
N ILE A 579 19.09 -8.17 12.36
CA ILE A 579 19.32 -8.52 13.76
C ILE A 579 18.48 -7.61 14.66
N ILE A 580 17.82 -8.21 15.65
CA ILE A 580 17.12 -7.50 16.73
C ILE A 580 17.74 -7.89 18.07
N LEU A 581 18.02 -6.88 18.90
CA LEU A 581 18.38 -7.04 20.29
C LEU A 581 17.09 -7.05 21.12
N GLY A 582 16.82 -8.17 21.79
CA GLY A 582 15.63 -8.36 22.63
C GLY A 582 15.83 -8.00 24.10
N GLU A 583 15.29 -8.84 25.00
CA GLU A 583 15.38 -8.63 26.44
C GLU A 583 16.70 -9.22 27.00
N LYS A 584 17.23 -8.56 28.03
CA LYS A 584 18.34 -9.05 28.82
C LYS A 584 17.85 -10.24 29.67
N ILE A 585 18.56 -11.38 29.61
CA ILE A 585 18.24 -12.57 30.40
C ILE A 585 19.09 -12.57 31.67
N ASN A 586 20.40 -12.38 31.50
CA ASN A 586 21.34 -12.26 32.60
C ASN A 586 22.49 -11.30 32.24
N SER A 587 23.57 -11.23 33.01
CA SER A 587 24.67 -10.29 32.81
C SER A 587 25.34 -10.44 31.44
N ASN A 588 25.41 -11.67 30.89
CA ASN A 588 26.16 -12.00 29.67
C ASN A 588 25.28 -12.55 28.54
N GLU A 589 23.96 -12.60 28.72
CA GLU A 589 23.04 -13.28 27.81
C GLU A 589 21.83 -12.43 27.50
N TRP A 590 21.48 -12.32 26.24
CA TRP A 590 20.34 -11.57 25.72
C TRP A 590 19.53 -12.43 24.76
N MET A 591 18.23 -12.17 24.69
CA MET A 591 17.41 -12.67 23.58
C MET A 591 17.81 -11.94 22.31
N VAL A 592 18.07 -12.72 21.25
CA VAL A 592 18.43 -12.17 19.94
C VAL A 592 17.58 -12.85 18.87
N ARG A 593 17.12 -12.06 17.90
CA ARG A 593 16.50 -12.57 16.68
C ARG A 593 17.39 -12.21 15.50
N ILE A 594 17.70 -13.19 14.66
CA ILE A 594 18.52 -13.00 13.48
C ILE A 594 17.82 -13.62 12.27
N TRP A 595 17.72 -12.87 11.18
CA TRP A 595 17.20 -13.37 9.91
C TRP A 595 18.23 -13.20 8.81
N PHE A 596 18.33 -14.20 7.96
CA PHE A 596 18.86 -14.07 6.61
C PHE A 596 17.71 -14.02 5.63
N LYS A 597 17.58 -12.92 4.88
CA LYS A 597 16.49 -12.67 3.93
C LYS A 597 17.05 -12.52 2.52
N PRO A 598 16.99 -13.58 1.71
CA PRO A 598 17.50 -13.53 0.35
C PRO A 598 16.64 -12.62 -0.52
N LEU A 599 17.28 -11.82 -1.37
CA LEU A 599 16.69 -10.95 -2.40
C LEU A 599 15.57 -9.98 -1.91
N VAL A 600 15.47 -9.73 -0.63
CA VAL A 600 14.40 -8.90 -0.05
C VAL A 600 14.41 -7.47 -0.60
N SER A 601 15.56 -6.88 -0.91
CA SER A 601 15.66 -5.53 -1.51
C SER A 601 14.95 -5.42 -2.87
N LEU A 602 14.79 -6.53 -3.60
CA LEU A 602 14.11 -6.54 -4.90
C LEU A 602 12.63 -6.16 -4.78
N ILE A 603 12.02 -6.32 -3.61
CA ILE A 603 10.63 -5.93 -3.34
C ILE A 603 10.47 -4.42 -3.57
N TRP A 604 11.27 -3.62 -2.87
CA TRP A 604 11.16 -2.16 -2.96
C TRP A 604 11.77 -1.61 -4.25
N ILE A 605 12.88 -2.18 -4.73
CA ILE A 605 13.48 -1.83 -6.02
C ILE A 605 12.47 -2.05 -7.15
N GLY A 606 11.81 -3.22 -7.18
CA GLY A 606 10.79 -3.55 -8.17
C GLY A 606 9.60 -2.58 -8.12
N ALA A 607 9.11 -2.26 -6.92
CA ALA A 607 8.03 -1.30 -6.73
C ALA A 607 8.41 0.12 -7.20
N LEU A 608 9.62 0.59 -6.90
CA LEU A 608 10.12 1.90 -7.37
C LEU A 608 10.32 1.94 -8.90
N ILE A 609 10.81 0.85 -9.51
CA ILE A 609 10.89 0.73 -10.97
C ILE A 609 9.50 0.79 -11.59
N THR A 610 8.51 0.16 -10.97
CA THR A 610 7.09 0.20 -11.40
C THR A 610 6.56 1.64 -11.36
N ALA A 611 6.79 2.35 -10.25
CA ALA A 611 6.42 3.76 -10.10
C ALA A 611 7.14 4.66 -11.13
N PHE A 612 8.42 4.41 -11.39
CA PHE A 612 9.20 5.11 -12.42
C PHE A 612 8.59 4.95 -13.82
N GLY A 613 8.08 3.76 -14.16
CA GLY A 613 7.31 3.54 -15.38
C GLY A 613 6.09 4.48 -15.48
N GLY A 614 5.38 4.68 -14.36
CA GLY A 614 4.30 5.67 -14.27
C GLY A 614 4.78 7.10 -14.47
N ILE A 615 5.88 7.49 -13.82
CA ILE A 615 6.49 8.82 -13.99
C ILE A 615 6.82 9.09 -15.45
N LEU A 616 7.47 8.13 -16.14
CA LEU A 616 7.79 8.26 -17.56
C LEU A 616 6.56 8.47 -18.44
N SER A 617 5.39 7.93 -18.04
CA SER A 617 4.13 8.12 -18.76
C SER A 617 3.57 9.54 -18.68
N LEU A 618 3.96 10.32 -17.67
CA LEU A 618 3.55 11.72 -17.52
C LEU A 618 4.31 12.66 -18.48
N PHE A 619 5.51 12.29 -18.91
CA PHE A 619 6.32 13.08 -19.83
C PHE A 619 5.97 12.74 -21.29
N LYS A 620 5.60 13.75 -22.08
CA LYS A 620 5.34 13.59 -23.51
C LYS A 620 6.65 13.32 -24.26
N LYS A 621 6.74 12.12 -24.89
CA LYS A 621 7.77 11.75 -25.87
C LYS A 621 9.23 11.89 -25.41
N ILE A 622 9.67 11.02 -24.53
CA ILE A 622 11.09 10.73 -24.40
C ILE A 622 11.45 9.77 -25.54
N ASN A 623 12.07 10.28 -26.60
CA ASN A 623 12.65 9.48 -27.67
C ASN A 623 14.05 9.00 -27.24
N LEU A 624 14.09 8.11 -26.24
CA LEU A 624 15.32 7.41 -25.90
C LEU A 624 15.48 6.24 -26.89
N ARG A 625 16.39 6.37 -27.85
CA ARG A 625 16.92 5.21 -28.60
C ARG A 625 17.95 4.53 -27.70
N MET A 626 17.54 3.57 -26.89
CA MET A 626 18.51 2.70 -26.20
C MET A 626 19.15 1.75 -27.22
N ASN A 627 20.48 1.70 -27.18
CA ASN A 627 21.23 0.78 -28.02
C ASN A 627 21.15 -0.62 -27.37
N PHE A 628 20.84 -1.63 -28.18
CA PHE A 628 20.69 -3.03 -27.75
C PHE A 628 21.85 -3.56 -26.91
N LYS A 629 23.07 -3.04 -27.16
CA LYS A 629 24.27 -3.39 -26.38
C LYS A 629 24.13 -3.11 -24.88
N TYR A 630 23.52 -1.98 -24.51
CA TYR A 630 23.35 -1.61 -23.10
C TYR A 630 22.26 -2.42 -22.39
N LEU A 631 21.23 -2.85 -23.14
CA LEU A 631 20.21 -3.73 -22.62
C LEU A 631 20.76 -5.14 -22.34
N PHE A 632 21.60 -5.66 -23.26
CA PHE A 632 22.26 -6.95 -23.10
C PHE A 632 23.25 -6.93 -21.93
N LEU A 633 23.97 -5.82 -21.74
CA LEU A 633 24.84 -5.59 -20.58
C LEU A 633 24.04 -5.51 -19.27
N LEU A 634 22.85 -4.88 -19.29
CA LEU A 634 21.95 -4.83 -18.13
C LEU A 634 21.44 -6.24 -17.78
N ILE A 635 21.08 -7.04 -18.77
CA ILE A 635 20.67 -8.44 -18.59
C ILE A 635 21.82 -9.26 -18.00
N ILE A 636 23.03 -9.16 -18.57
CA ILE A 636 24.22 -9.84 -18.05
C ILE A 636 24.50 -9.37 -16.63
N PHE A 637 24.42 -8.09 -16.34
CA PHE A 637 24.62 -7.53 -14.99
C PHE A 637 23.56 -8.03 -13.99
N LEU A 638 22.29 -8.13 -14.39
CA LEU A 638 21.22 -8.67 -13.56
C LEU A 638 21.38 -10.18 -13.26
N PHE A 639 22.07 -10.91 -14.13
CA PHE A 639 22.28 -12.35 -14.02
C PHE A 639 23.73 -12.77 -13.72
N SER A 640 24.68 -11.82 -13.62
CA SER A 640 26.08 -12.10 -13.25
C SER A 640 26.26 -12.13 -11.72
N PHE A 641 25.38 -12.85 -11.02
CA PHE A 641 25.61 -13.12 -9.62
C PHE A 641 26.71 -14.19 -9.46
N PRO A 642 27.68 -14.00 -8.54
CA PRO A 642 28.62 -15.07 -8.21
C PRO A 642 27.83 -16.26 -7.64
N ILE A 643 27.89 -17.37 -8.32
CA ILE A 643 27.35 -18.65 -7.89
C ILE A 643 28.23 -19.14 -6.73
N ASN A 644 27.90 -18.74 -5.52
CA ASN A 644 28.45 -19.38 -4.33
C ASN A 644 27.46 -20.49 -3.94
N SER A 645 27.90 -21.73 -4.09
CA SER A 645 27.13 -22.88 -3.62
C SER A 645 26.88 -22.76 -2.12
N TYR A 646 25.60 -22.89 -1.74
CA TYR A 646 25.21 -23.06 -0.34
C TYR A 646 25.81 -24.38 0.14
N SER A 647 26.67 -24.36 1.15
CA SER A 647 27.08 -25.56 1.83
C SER A 647 25.92 -26.07 2.67
N ASN A 648 25.42 -27.24 2.38
CA ASN A 648 24.48 -27.94 3.26
C ASN A 648 25.21 -28.20 4.60
N VAL A 649 24.77 -27.49 5.63
CA VAL A 649 25.02 -27.89 7.01
C VAL A 649 24.14 -29.12 7.23
N ILE A 650 24.73 -30.21 7.69
CA ILE A 650 24.01 -31.42 8.07
C ILE A 650 23.21 -31.05 9.32
N ASP A 651 21.96 -30.66 9.16
CA ASP A 651 21.04 -30.47 10.24
C ASP A 651 20.30 -31.78 10.55
N ASN A 652 19.99 -32.01 11.81
CA ASN A 652 19.12 -33.11 12.23
C ASN A 652 17.73 -32.81 11.70
N ASP A 653 17.35 -33.45 10.61
CA ASP A 653 16.06 -33.24 9.89
C ASP A 653 14.82 -33.26 10.80
N GLU A 654 14.82 -34.08 11.88
CA GLU A 654 13.69 -34.16 12.81
C GLU A 654 13.52 -32.91 13.69
N VAL A 655 14.61 -32.31 14.18
CA VAL A 655 14.55 -31.12 15.02
C VAL A 655 14.08 -29.92 14.19
N GLU A 656 14.59 -29.81 12.97
CA GLU A 656 14.18 -28.76 12.04
C GLU A 656 12.68 -28.87 11.65
N GLN A 657 12.18 -30.07 11.42
CA GLN A 657 10.76 -30.29 11.14
C GLN A 657 9.87 -29.90 12.31
N ILE A 658 10.25 -30.23 13.55
CA ILE A 658 9.52 -29.86 14.76
C ILE A 658 9.49 -28.33 14.92
N GLU A 659 10.63 -27.65 14.78
CA GLU A 659 10.71 -26.19 14.91
C GLU A 659 9.90 -25.48 13.80
N ASN A 660 9.96 -25.96 12.57
CA ASN A 660 9.16 -25.48 11.45
C ASN A 660 7.65 -25.64 11.71
N ARG A 661 7.24 -26.76 12.31
CA ARG A 661 5.87 -27.01 12.72
C ARG A 661 5.42 -26.05 13.82
N ILE A 662 6.22 -25.88 14.86
CA ILE A 662 5.96 -24.91 15.96
C ILE A 662 5.77 -23.51 15.39
N LYS A 663 6.68 -23.10 14.51
CA LYS A 663 6.64 -21.79 13.85
C LYS A 663 5.36 -21.60 13.03
N SER A 664 4.99 -22.60 12.23
CA SER A 664 3.76 -22.57 11.44
C SER A 664 2.51 -22.40 12.31
N ILE A 665 2.46 -23.07 13.47
CA ILE A 665 1.36 -22.92 14.42
C ILE A 665 1.37 -21.52 15.04
N ASN A 666 2.53 -21.02 15.51
CA ASN A 666 2.68 -19.71 16.10
C ASN A 666 2.26 -18.57 15.15
N GLN A 667 2.52 -18.70 13.84
CA GLN A 667 2.10 -17.75 12.82
C GLN A 667 0.58 -17.74 12.56
N ASN A 668 -0.14 -18.74 13.02
CA ASN A 668 -1.59 -18.82 12.91
C ASN A 668 -2.34 -18.44 14.20
N ILE A 669 -1.63 -18.13 15.28
CA ILE A 669 -2.19 -17.70 16.58
C ILE A 669 -1.93 -16.22 16.77
N ARG A 670 -2.98 -15.46 17.06
CA ARG A 670 -2.93 -14.02 17.32
C ARG A 670 -2.38 -13.72 18.71
N CYS A 671 -1.55 -12.71 18.82
CA CYS A 671 -1.20 -12.12 20.12
C CYS A 671 -2.39 -11.28 20.66
N LEU A 672 -2.81 -11.54 21.89
CA LEU A 672 -4.00 -10.88 22.48
C LEU A 672 -3.72 -9.48 23.05
N VAL A 673 -2.45 -9.15 23.25
CA VAL A 673 -2.02 -7.85 23.82
C VAL A 673 -1.31 -6.95 22.82
N CYS A 674 -1.03 -7.47 21.60
CA CYS A 674 -0.37 -6.71 20.53
C CYS A 674 -1.32 -6.53 19.35
N GLU A 675 -1.37 -5.32 18.84
CA GLU A 675 -2.21 -5.00 17.69
C GLU A 675 -1.67 -5.71 16.42
N SER A 676 -2.55 -6.48 15.76
CA SER A 676 -2.31 -7.14 14.46
C SER A 676 -1.14 -8.13 14.39
N GLN A 677 -0.50 -8.51 15.51
CA GLN A 677 0.61 -9.46 15.54
C GLN A 677 0.15 -10.89 15.81
N THR A 678 0.94 -11.84 15.30
CA THR A 678 0.89 -13.24 15.73
C THR A 678 1.76 -13.45 16.98
N ILE A 679 1.61 -14.58 17.68
CA ILE A 679 2.51 -14.92 18.78
C ILE A 679 3.94 -15.19 18.29
N ASP A 680 4.15 -15.49 17.01
CA ASP A 680 5.48 -15.62 16.39
C ASP A 680 6.21 -14.27 16.32
N GLU A 681 5.47 -13.21 15.96
CA GLU A 681 6.00 -11.85 15.76
C GLU A 681 6.13 -11.07 17.07
N SER A 682 5.26 -11.33 18.04
CA SER A 682 5.15 -10.56 19.29
C SER A 682 6.23 -10.90 20.31
N ASN A 683 6.81 -9.86 20.91
CA ASN A 683 7.76 -9.95 22.03
C ASN A 683 7.11 -9.85 23.42
N SER A 684 5.77 -9.74 23.49
CA SER A 684 5.07 -9.60 24.76
C SER A 684 5.27 -10.83 25.67
N PRO A 685 5.25 -10.66 26.99
CA PRO A 685 5.32 -11.79 27.93
C PRO A 685 4.26 -12.85 27.63
N LEU A 686 3.02 -12.43 27.36
CA LEU A 686 1.94 -13.35 27.01
C LEU A 686 2.23 -14.14 25.73
N ALA A 687 2.80 -13.53 24.70
CA ALA A 687 3.16 -14.25 23.48
C ALA A 687 4.24 -15.31 23.75
N LYS A 688 5.21 -15.02 24.64
CA LYS A 688 6.23 -15.99 25.06
C LYS A 688 5.60 -17.20 25.75
N ASP A 689 4.66 -16.96 26.68
CA ASP A 689 3.94 -18.02 27.38
C ASP A 689 3.13 -18.88 26.42
N LEU A 690 2.40 -18.25 25.48
CA LEU A 690 1.61 -18.97 24.47
C LEU A 690 2.50 -19.80 23.53
N ARG A 691 3.68 -19.30 23.11
CA ARG A 691 4.66 -20.08 22.36
C ARG A 691 5.18 -21.28 23.15
N GLY A 692 5.42 -21.10 24.47
CA GLY A 692 5.80 -22.19 25.37
C GLY A 692 4.74 -23.30 25.42
N ILE A 693 3.46 -22.94 25.47
CA ILE A 693 2.32 -23.89 25.41
C ILE A 693 2.30 -24.62 24.07
N VAL A 694 2.43 -23.90 22.94
CA VAL A 694 2.48 -24.52 21.60
C VAL A 694 3.63 -25.52 21.53
N ARG A 695 4.83 -25.14 21.97
CA ARG A 695 6.01 -26.00 21.98
C ARG A 695 5.78 -27.28 22.77
N SER A 696 5.26 -27.15 23.99
CA SER A 696 4.95 -28.31 24.84
C SER A 696 3.98 -29.27 24.18
N LYS A 697 2.90 -28.76 23.55
CA LYS A 697 1.89 -29.57 22.89
C LYS A 697 2.41 -30.26 21.62
N VAL A 698 3.26 -29.60 20.83
CA VAL A 698 3.91 -30.19 19.64
C VAL A 698 4.86 -31.30 20.07
N LEU A 699 5.66 -31.11 21.12
CA LEU A 699 6.56 -32.13 21.66
C LEU A 699 5.80 -33.33 22.23
N ASN A 700 4.57 -33.12 22.71
CA ASN A 700 3.64 -34.19 23.14
C ASN A 700 2.91 -34.86 21.96
N ASN A 701 3.33 -34.57 20.70
CA ASN A 701 2.72 -35.11 19.47
C ASN A 701 1.22 -34.81 19.28
N GLU A 702 0.70 -33.72 19.89
CA GLU A 702 -0.66 -33.28 19.63
C GLU A 702 -0.81 -32.81 18.17
N THR A 703 -2.00 -33.03 17.58
CA THR A 703 -2.27 -32.56 16.21
C THR A 703 -2.45 -31.05 16.18
N ASP A 704 -2.17 -30.39 15.05
CA ASP A 704 -2.32 -28.95 14.89
C ASP A 704 -3.76 -28.50 15.20
N GLU A 705 -4.76 -29.28 14.77
CA GLU A 705 -6.18 -29.00 15.04
C GLU A 705 -6.50 -29.09 16.54
N SER A 706 -5.94 -30.06 17.27
CA SER A 706 -6.05 -30.12 18.75
C SER A 706 -5.50 -28.88 19.40
N ILE A 707 -4.33 -28.41 18.94
CA ILE A 707 -3.67 -27.20 19.47
C ILE A 707 -4.54 -25.97 19.19
N TYR A 708 -5.04 -25.80 17.97
CA TYR A 708 -5.93 -24.67 17.63
C TYR A 708 -7.24 -24.72 18.42
N ASN A 709 -7.84 -25.89 18.64
CA ASN A 709 -9.06 -26.04 19.43
C ASN A 709 -8.81 -25.67 20.90
N TYR A 710 -7.68 -26.07 21.48
CA TYR A 710 -7.29 -25.67 22.83
C TYR A 710 -7.27 -24.13 23.00
N PHE A 711 -6.78 -23.39 22.01
CA PHE A 711 -6.77 -21.94 22.06
C PHE A 711 -8.17 -21.34 21.81
N ARG A 712 -8.96 -21.92 20.86
CA ARG A 712 -10.34 -21.47 20.60
C ARG A 712 -11.24 -21.61 21.81
N GLU A 713 -11.17 -22.72 22.53
CA GLU A 713 -11.97 -22.96 23.73
C GLU A 713 -11.69 -21.94 24.85
N ARG A 714 -10.47 -21.40 24.94
CA ARG A 714 -10.08 -20.44 25.97
C ARG A 714 -10.28 -18.98 25.58
N TYR A 715 -10.05 -18.66 24.32
CA TYR A 715 -9.96 -17.27 23.86
C TYR A 715 -10.94 -16.95 22.70
N GLY A 716 -11.73 -17.92 22.28
CA GLY A 716 -12.65 -17.78 21.16
C GLY A 716 -11.97 -17.80 19.78
N ASP A 717 -12.76 -17.69 18.72
CA ASP A 717 -12.26 -17.72 17.32
C ASP A 717 -11.32 -16.55 16.97
N TYR A 718 -11.37 -15.47 17.74
CA TYR A 718 -10.54 -14.27 17.53
C TYR A 718 -9.03 -14.55 17.65
N ILE A 719 -8.64 -15.60 18.41
CA ILE A 719 -7.22 -15.94 18.59
C ILE A 719 -6.59 -16.59 17.36
N ILE A 720 -7.39 -17.13 16.45
CA ILE A 720 -6.88 -17.80 15.25
C ILE A 720 -6.92 -16.85 14.05
N MET A 721 -5.76 -16.66 13.40
CA MET A 721 -5.61 -15.76 12.26
C MET A 721 -6.35 -16.22 11.00
N LYS A 722 -6.62 -17.52 10.89
CA LYS A 722 -7.44 -18.11 9.83
C LYS A 722 -8.90 -18.19 10.29
N PRO A 723 -9.84 -17.41 9.69
CA PRO A 723 -11.24 -17.49 10.06
C PRO A 723 -11.77 -18.93 9.94
N PRO A 724 -12.57 -19.43 10.92
CA PRO A 724 -13.19 -20.75 10.80
C PRO A 724 -14.20 -20.75 9.65
N PHE A 725 -14.45 -21.93 9.05
CA PHE A 725 -15.51 -22.10 8.06
C PHE A 725 -16.80 -22.48 8.79
N LYS A 726 -17.69 -21.52 9.02
CA LYS A 726 -18.98 -21.67 9.70
C LYS A 726 -20.04 -20.75 9.07
N ASN A 727 -21.31 -20.88 9.45
CA ASN A 727 -22.39 -20.10 8.86
C ASN A 727 -22.13 -18.58 8.89
N SER A 728 -21.64 -18.05 10.00
CA SER A 728 -21.34 -16.62 10.15
C SER A 728 -20.14 -16.15 9.34
N THR A 729 -19.25 -17.02 8.88
CA THR A 729 -18.08 -16.67 8.05
C THR A 729 -18.18 -17.22 6.62
N PHE A 730 -19.26 -17.91 6.28
CA PHE A 730 -19.46 -18.52 4.97
C PHE A 730 -19.34 -17.50 3.83
N PHE A 731 -19.98 -16.34 4.00
CA PHE A 731 -19.91 -15.27 3.00
C PHE A 731 -18.48 -14.78 2.75
N LEU A 732 -17.66 -14.67 3.81
CA LEU A 732 -16.26 -14.25 3.71
C LEU A 732 -15.48 -15.15 2.74
N TRP A 733 -15.67 -16.48 2.84
CA TRP A 733 -14.95 -17.46 2.01
C TRP A 733 -15.48 -17.55 0.58
N ILE A 734 -16.78 -17.32 0.37
CA ILE A 734 -17.39 -17.48 -0.95
C ILE A 734 -17.39 -16.19 -1.77
N ALA A 735 -17.19 -15.04 -1.12
CA ALA A 735 -17.22 -13.70 -1.74
C ALA A 735 -16.32 -13.58 -2.98
N PRO A 736 -15.05 -14.06 -3.00
CA PRO A 736 -14.20 -13.98 -4.19
C PRO A 736 -14.83 -14.68 -5.41
N PHE A 737 -15.43 -15.82 -5.20
CA PHE A 737 -16.09 -16.61 -6.28
C PHE A 737 -17.36 -15.93 -6.76
N ILE A 738 -18.14 -15.34 -5.85
CA ILE A 738 -19.33 -14.54 -6.19
C ILE A 738 -18.92 -13.35 -7.07
N PHE A 739 -17.92 -12.58 -6.65
CA PHE A 739 -17.46 -11.41 -7.41
C PHE A 739 -16.92 -11.81 -8.79
N LEU A 740 -16.15 -12.90 -8.87
CA LEU A 740 -15.62 -13.41 -10.12
C LEU A 740 -16.76 -13.85 -11.06
N SER A 741 -17.74 -14.58 -10.53
CA SER A 741 -18.89 -15.09 -11.30
C SER A 741 -19.76 -13.94 -11.82
N ILE A 742 -20.10 -12.98 -10.96
CA ILE A 742 -20.87 -11.78 -11.35
C ILE A 742 -20.13 -11.01 -12.46
N GLY A 743 -18.84 -10.74 -12.26
CA GLY A 743 -18.04 -10.02 -13.25
C GLY A 743 -17.96 -10.73 -14.58
N PHE A 744 -17.78 -12.06 -14.58
CA PHE A 744 -17.75 -12.86 -15.80
C PHE A 744 -19.11 -12.85 -16.54
N VAL A 745 -20.22 -13.00 -15.81
CA VAL A 745 -21.58 -12.91 -16.37
C VAL A 745 -21.84 -11.54 -16.98
N LEU A 746 -21.40 -10.46 -16.33
CA LEU A 746 -21.53 -9.11 -16.85
C LEU A 746 -20.75 -8.94 -18.17
N ILE A 747 -19.52 -9.44 -18.24
CA ILE A 747 -18.70 -9.42 -19.47
C ILE A 747 -19.42 -10.19 -20.60
N LEU A 748 -19.91 -11.40 -20.34
CA LEU A 748 -20.64 -12.21 -21.33
C LEU A 748 -21.94 -11.55 -21.81
N LYS A 749 -22.73 -10.99 -20.88
CA LYS A 749 -23.96 -10.23 -21.23
C LYS A 749 -23.65 -9.01 -22.10
N TYR A 750 -22.60 -8.27 -21.75
CA TYR A 750 -22.17 -7.11 -22.53
C TYR A 750 -21.75 -7.50 -23.93
N GLN A 751 -21.00 -8.61 -24.07
CA GLN A 751 -20.57 -9.13 -25.36
C GLN A 751 -21.73 -9.64 -26.22
N ARG A 752 -22.71 -10.37 -25.63
CA ARG A 752 -23.89 -10.86 -26.35
C ARG A 752 -24.74 -9.70 -26.89
N LYS A 753 -24.90 -8.64 -26.11
CA LYS A 753 -25.65 -7.43 -26.55
C LYS A 753 -24.98 -6.75 -27.74
N GLN A 754 -23.66 -6.89 -27.90
CA GLN A 754 -22.93 -6.33 -29.03
C GLN A 754 -22.92 -7.23 -30.28
N ASN A 755 -23.07 -8.54 -30.13
CA ASN A 755 -23.10 -9.49 -31.25
C ASN A 755 -24.52 -9.72 -31.80
N GLY A 756 -25.57 -9.37 -31.04
CA GLY A 756 -26.97 -9.51 -31.42
C GLY A 756 -27.64 -8.24 -31.97
N SER A 757 -26.90 -7.17 -32.08
CA SER A 757 -27.24 -5.93 -32.77
C SER A 757 -26.29 -5.69 -33.96
#